data_f181aa02233eb78a62f3f43db32dd329
#
_entry.id   f181aa02233eb78a62f3f43db32dd329
#
_cell.length_a   1.000
_cell.length_b   1.000
_cell.length_c   1.000
_cell.angle_alpha   90.00
_cell.angle_beta   90.00
_cell.angle_gamma   90.00
#
_symmetry.space_group_name_H-M   'P 1'
#
loop_
_entity.id
_entity.type
_entity.pdbx_description
1 polymer ?
#
loop_
_entity_poly.entity_id
_entity_poly.type
_entity_poly.pdbx_seq_one_letter_code
_entity_poly.pdbx_strand_id
1 'polypeptide(L)'
;MVPAASNWAGLRCLARPRVDAARIVTATAWAGFRRRAAAFVVAVAWLAPAAASQTKPQPVVGPDDGSCRACHAGIEEMHPWQPLGCVLCHGGNGSRPGKDEAHVRPQIGWPPDERVVPEGFDPAFVRFRDPGDLRVVATTCGSCHPDEVDRLGRSLHGTTAGHLSDGLYENGLLEKRVSRYSVFAVSASDATPASPFGLSHLEDIERLRVPHEPKTIGDHFADLPRKACMQCHLWSQGVAVPGRLGQDGLYRGAGCATCHVTYAEDGRSQSADAAADRLSPGHPLRHQLTDTPPAETCLHCHVGDASIGNGFRGLAQLYPQQPAGPEIQGTTDRLIAGQFFIRDEQLTPPDLHHAAGLDCIDCHTARDVMGDGVLYGAMEHAVEIECSSCHGSFTRPSALQTSRGRPLPQLARKNDMVILSGKRDGTSRRVKQAQDVIDPQHPDYDPRAAAAMTKEHEGLECYACHAGWNTDFFGFHFDRNLAFTQLDTITGQRTKGRVTTQERVFATLRSFTLGLNSEGQVAPFLVGFSTMGTVHGEDGALLLDQALPETAAGLSGMTMVAHQLHTTQKVARSCVECHRNPATWGLGSGDQGTSSYALARGLLLVAGERGLDTLLLDRENPEASAYLARLPLGGARRVIVDSDPVSGAASTAFVVIEHAGVALVDVRNPAFPAVMAFAAAGDARDVALAGDLLVI
;
A
#
# COMPACT_ATOMS: atom_id res chain seq x y z
N MET A 1 -2.05 -52.51 20.68
CA MET A 1 -1.29 -52.99 21.83
C MET A 1 -0.49 -51.81 22.38
N VAL A 2 -0.92 -51.29 23.53
CA VAL A 2 -0.22 -50.35 24.39
C VAL A 2 0.67 -51.18 25.31
N PRO A 3 1.81 -50.70 25.83
CA PRO A 3 1.85 -49.83 27.01
C PRO A 3 2.86 -48.66 26.87
N ALA A 4 2.64 -47.47 27.38
CA ALA A 4 2.43 -46.93 28.75
C ALA A 4 3.66 -46.93 29.67
N ALA A 5 3.82 -45.77 30.28
CA ALA A 5 4.54 -45.38 31.50
C ALA A 5 5.89 -44.67 31.29
N SER A 6 5.93 -43.40 31.53
CA SER A 6 6.04 -42.63 32.79
C SER A 6 7.48 -42.44 33.28
N ASN A 7 7.94 -41.19 33.41
CA ASN A 7 8.54 -40.74 34.67
C ASN A 7 8.71 -39.22 34.76
N TRP A 8 8.07 -38.70 35.76
CA TRP A 8 8.23 -37.35 36.31
C TRP A 8 9.42 -37.37 37.28
N ALA A 9 10.24 -36.36 37.27
CA ALA A 9 10.75 -35.71 38.50
C ALA A 9 11.76 -34.60 38.18
N GLY A 10 11.60 -33.46 38.80
CA GLY A 10 12.69 -32.51 38.98
C GLY A 10 12.35 -31.03 38.95
N LEU A 11 11.39 -30.56 39.77
CA LEU A 11 11.33 -29.16 40.19
C LEU A 11 12.60 -28.75 40.94
N ARG A 12 13.21 -27.65 40.53
CA ARG A 12 13.91 -26.74 41.45
C ARG A 12 13.64 -25.30 41.13
N CYS A 13 12.95 -24.65 42.05
CA CYS A 13 12.86 -23.21 42.20
C CYS A 13 14.24 -22.60 42.40
N LEU A 14 14.52 -21.50 41.68
CA LEU A 14 15.52 -20.54 42.13
C LEU A 14 14.94 -19.13 42.08
N ALA A 15 15.18 -18.44 43.18
CA ALA A 15 14.58 -17.21 43.64
C ALA A 15 14.94 -15.99 42.82
N ARG A 16 13.99 -15.05 42.79
CA ARG A 16 14.19 -13.66 42.37
C ARG A 16 15.06 -12.90 43.37
N PRO A 17 15.96 -12.00 42.96
CA PRO A 17 16.41 -10.92 43.83
C PRO A 17 15.51 -9.69 43.70
N ARG A 18 15.03 -9.20 44.83
CA ARG A 18 14.49 -7.89 45.05
C ARG A 18 15.58 -6.85 44.85
N VAL A 19 15.29 -5.76 44.17
CA VAL A 19 16.09 -4.53 44.23
C VAL A 19 15.23 -3.45 44.87
N ASP A 20 15.76 -2.94 45.96
CA ASP A 20 15.16 -1.95 46.85
C ASP A 20 15.11 -0.57 46.24
N ALA A 21 14.04 0.16 46.62
CA ALA A 21 13.88 1.57 46.44
C ALA A 21 14.88 2.39 47.28
N ALA A 22 15.55 3.33 46.69
CA ALA A 22 16.33 4.33 47.45
C ALA A 22 16.07 5.76 46.93
N ARG A 23 15.30 6.43 47.74
CA ARG A 23 15.50 7.78 48.31
C ARG A 23 15.66 9.00 47.36
N ILE A 24 14.57 9.75 47.34
CA ILE A 24 14.50 11.19 47.11
C ILE A 24 15.39 11.95 48.13
N VAL A 25 16.24 12.83 47.68
CA VAL A 25 16.85 13.90 48.48
C VAL A 25 16.49 15.23 47.86
N THR A 26 15.62 15.94 48.52
CA THR A 26 15.40 17.40 48.37
C THR A 26 16.52 18.18 49.06
N ALA A 27 17.06 19.17 48.37
CA ALA A 27 17.83 20.24 49.04
C ALA A 27 17.36 21.59 48.52
N THR A 28 16.78 22.32 49.44
CA THR A 28 16.40 23.73 49.35
C THR A 28 17.56 24.66 49.67
N ALA A 29 17.49 25.78 48.99
CA ALA A 29 17.99 27.12 49.39
C ALA A 29 19.50 27.36 49.56
N TRP A 30 19.99 28.34 48.89
CA TRP A 30 20.55 29.56 49.53
C TRP A 30 20.55 30.76 48.60
N ALA A 31 20.21 31.92 49.22
CA ALA A 31 20.01 33.20 48.64
C ALA A 31 21.32 34.00 48.52
N GLY A 32 21.33 34.95 47.60
CA GLY A 32 21.93 36.23 47.80
C GLY A 32 23.34 36.43 47.28
N PHE A 33 23.51 37.10 46.15
CA PHE A 33 24.49 38.14 45.99
C PHE A 33 24.06 39.13 44.91
N ARG A 34 23.65 40.34 45.36
CA ARG A 34 23.56 41.55 44.53
C ARG A 34 24.98 42.09 44.37
N ARG A 35 25.40 42.41 43.15
CA ARG A 35 26.13 43.65 42.86
C ARG A 35 26.39 43.89 41.37
N ARG A 36 25.86 45.01 40.93
CA ARG A 36 26.37 46.01 39.96
C ARG A 36 26.44 45.68 38.47
N ALA A 37 25.60 46.40 37.79
CA ALA A 37 25.57 46.67 36.37
C ALA A 37 26.91 47.19 35.80
N ALA A 38 27.30 46.62 34.67
CA ALA A 38 28.04 47.33 33.64
C ALA A 38 27.36 46.99 32.31
N ALA A 39 26.70 47.98 31.73
CA ALA A 39 26.09 47.86 30.42
C ALA A 39 27.18 47.76 29.36
N PHE A 40 27.34 46.59 28.78
CA PHE A 40 28.03 46.43 27.51
C PHE A 40 26.94 46.23 26.44
N VAL A 41 26.70 47.30 25.69
CA VAL A 41 25.92 47.23 24.46
C VAL A 41 26.77 46.51 23.43
N VAL A 42 26.59 45.21 23.32
CA VAL A 42 27.09 44.47 22.15
C VAL A 42 26.03 44.59 21.07
N ALA A 43 26.29 45.43 20.08
CA ALA A 43 25.53 45.43 18.84
C ALA A 43 25.75 44.08 18.12
N VAL A 44 24.82 43.15 18.32
CA VAL A 44 24.73 41.94 17.47
C VAL A 44 24.20 42.42 16.13
N ALA A 45 25.10 42.67 15.19
CA ALA A 45 24.72 42.77 13.80
C ALA A 45 24.11 41.43 13.37
N TRP A 46 22.81 41.42 13.12
CA TRP A 46 22.15 40.36 12.44
C TRP A 46 22.72 40.28 11.01
N LEU A 47 23.72 39.41 10.81
CA LEU A 47 24.06 38.94 9.50
C LEU A 47 22.87 38.04 9.08
N ALA A 48 21.90 38.60 8.38
CA ALA A 48 20.98 37.82 7.58
C ALA A 48 21.84 36.88 6.73
N PRO A 49 21.53 35.56 6.70
CA PRO A 49 22.20 34.72 5.73
C PRO A 49 21.89 35.33 4.36
N ALA A 50 22.92 35.72 3.64
CA ALA A 50 22.80 36.09 2.25
C ALA A 50 22.06 34.93 1.58
N ALA A 51 20.86 35.19 1.05
CA ALA A 51 20.20 34.29 0.15
C ALA A 51 21.24 33.95 -0.90
N ALA A 52 21.72 32.70 -0.88
CA ALA A 52 22.55 32.20 -1.94
C ALA A 52 21.74 32.42 -3.21
N SER A 53 22.10 33.44 -3.96
CA SER A 53 21.62 33.63 -5.31
C SER A 53 21.93 32.30 -6.04
N GLN A 54 20.93 31.50 -6.26
CA GLN A 54 21.05 30.37 -7.18
C GLN A 54 21.38 31.02 -8.52
N THR A 55 22.67 31.11 -8.82
CA THR A 55 23.13 31.42 -10.16
C THR A 55 22.46 30.36 -11.05
N LYS A 56 21.52 30.81 -11.91
CA LYS A 56 20.97 29.93 -12.95
C LYS A 56 22.13 29.23 -13.59
N PRO A 57 22.12 27.87 -13.66
CA PRO A 57 23.20 27.16 -14.31
C PRO A 57 23.38 27.76 -15.70
N GLN A 58 24.62 28.04 -16.06
CA GLN A 58 24.91 28.49 -17.41
C GLN A 58 24.47 27.40 -18.38
N PRO A 59 23.91 27.75 -19.53
CA PRO A 59 23.50 26.77 -20.53
C PRO A 59 24.69 25.87 -20.83
N VAL A 60 24.56 24.58 -20.56
CA VAL A 60 25.52 23.58 -20.99
C VAL A 60 25.39 23.56 -22.51
N VAL A 61 26.29 24.24 -23.21
CA VAL A 61 26.34 24.19 -24.67
C VAL A 61 26.70 22.76 -25.02
N GLY A 62 25.68 21.97 -25.39
CA GLY A 62 25.86 20.60 -25.85
C GLY A 62 26.63 20.56 -27.15
N PRO A 63 27.16 19.38 -27.54
CA PRO A 63 27.71 19.18 -28.87
C PRO A 63 26.65 19.56 -29.92
N ASP A 64 27.15 19.92 -31.10
CA ASP A 64 26.35 20.32 -32.26
C ASP A 64 25.24 19.29 -32.56
N ASP A 65 23.98 19.68 -32.39
CA ASP A 65 22.79 18.86 -32.68
C ASP A 65 22.17 19.18 -34.05
N GLY A 66 22.89 19.88 -34.88
CA GLY A 66 22.34 20.41 -36.13
C GLY A 66 21.74 19.33 -37.04
N SER A 67 22.38 18.18 -37.16
CA SER A 67 21.85 17.09 -37.97
C SER A 67 20.66 16.37 -37.30
N CYS A 68 20.63 16.29 -35.96
CA CYS A 68 19.49 15.72 -35.23
C CYS A 68 18.23 16.55 -35.53
N ARG A 69 18.30 17.86 -35.33
CA ARG A 69 17.17 18.78 -35.54
C ARG A 69 16.77 18.93 -37.00
N ALA A 70 17.68 18.63 -37.96
CA ALA A 70 17.33 18.63 -39.35
C ALA A 70 16.40 17.47 -39.75
N CYS A 71 16.57 16.30 -39.14
CA CYS A 71 15.70 15.13 -39.32
C CYS A 71 14.51 15.14 -38.39
N HIS A 72 14.70 15.51 -37.12
CA HIS A 72 13.67 15.64 -36.09
C HIS A 72 13.12 17.07 -36.03
N ALA A 73 12.77 17.62 -37.20
CA ALA A 73 12.24 18.97 -37.30
C ALA A 73 10.92 19.10 -36.55
N GLY A 74 10.83 20.10 -35.67
CA GLY A 74 9.63 20.36 -34.86
C GLY A 74 9.57 19.59 -33.55
N ILE A 75 10.54 18.72 -33.24
CA ILE A 75 10.61 18.03 -31.97
C ILE A 75 10.62 19.00 -30.78
N GLU A 76 9.86 18.72 -29.74
CA GLU A 76 9.78 19.54 -28.55
C GLU A 76 11.10 19.50 -27.75
N GLU A 77 11.39 20.62 -27.04
CA GLU A 77 12.48 20.64 -26.06
C GLU A 77 12.16 19.69 -24.92
N MET A 78 13.01 18.65 -24.77
CA MET A 78 12.81 17.62 -23.75
C MET A 78 12.82 18.18 -22.34
N HIS A 79 13.70 19.16 -22.07
CA HIS A 79 13.81 19.83 -20.77
C HIS A 79 13.29 21.28 -20.90
N PRO A 80 12.00 21.54 -20.61
CA PRO A 80 11.36 22.81 -20.93
C PRO A 80 11.90 23.99 -20.12
N TRP A 81 12.57 23.73 -18.99
CA TRP A 81 13.14 24.77 -18.13
C TRP A 81 14.57 25.16 -18.53
N GLN A 82 15.25 24.33 -19.32
CA GLN A 82 16.61 24.57 -19.77
C GLN A 82 16.87 23.81 -21.08
N PRO A 83 17.08 24.51 -22.20
CA PRO A 83 17.43 23.87 -23.46
C PRO A 83 18.71 23.05 -23.33
N LEU A 84 18.60 21.76 -23.65
CA LEU A 84 19.73 20.82 -23.63
C LEU A 84 19.90 20.21 -25.02
N GLY A 85 21.14 19.90 -25.37
CA GLY A 85 21.45 19.24 -26.64
C GLY A 85 20.96 17.79 -26.65
N CYS A 86 20.49 17.31 -27.83
CA CYS A 86 20.02 15.94 -28.00
C CYS A 86 21.10 14.92 -27.62
N VAL A 87 22.32 15.16 -28.05
CA VAL A 87 23.47 14.28 -27.80
C VAL A 87 23.84 14.20 -26.31
N LEU A 88 23.52 15.24 -25.52
CA LEU A 88 23.75 15.22 -24.09
C LEU A 88 22.95 14.10 -23.39
N CYS A 89 21.72 13.88 -23.82
CA CYS A 89 20.86 12.82 -23.30
C CYS A 89 21.05 11.51 -24.06
N HIS A 90 20.88 11.53 -25.39
CA HIS A 90 20.83 10.32 -26.22
C HIS A 90 22.20 9.79 -26.67
N GLY A 91 23.28 10.57 -26.55
CA GLY A 91 24.55 10.20 -27.23
C GLY A 91 24.43 10.30 -28.75
N GLY A 92 25.17 9.50 -29.45
CA GLY A 92 25.24 9.57 -30.93
C GLY A 92 26.14 10.70 -31.43
N ASN A 93 25.93 11.11 -32.70
CA ASN A 93 26.72 12.14 -33.33
C ASN A 93 25.85 13.17 -34.08
N GLY A 94 25.63 14.33 -33.44
CA GLY A 94 24.77 15.40 -33.90
C GLY A 94 25.31 16.20 -35.09
N SER A 95 26.55 15.94 -35.53
CA SER A 95 27.17 16.59 -36.71
C SER A 95 27.11 15.74 -37.98
N ARG A 96 26.61 14.51 -37.92
CA ARG A 96 26.52 13.60 -39.06
C ARG A 96 25.11 13.61 -39.66
N PRO A 97 24.99 13.79 -40.99
CA PRO A 97 23.67 13.95 -41.62
C PRO A 97 22.93 12.64 -41.87
N GLY A 98 23.59 11.50 -41.81
CA GLY A 98 22.97 10.19 -42.05
C GLY A 98 22.45 9.53 -40.78
N LYS A 99 21.22 8.92 -40.84
CA LYS A 99 20.66 8.16 -39.73
C LYS A 99 21.66 7.16 -39.15
N ASP A 100 22.33 6.42 -39.99
CA ASP A 100 23.24 5.36 -39.59
C ASP A 100 24.54 5.86 -38.93
N GLU A 101 24.96 7.08 -39.27
CA GLU A 101 26.13 7.73 -38.69
C GLU A 101 25.81 8.58 -37.47
N ALA A 102 24.60 9.10 -37.38
CA ALA A 102 24.14 9.94 -36.27
C ALA A 102 23.66 9.12 -35.10
N HIS A 103 23.00 7.98 -35.34
CA HIS A 103 22.40 7.15 -34.30
C HIS A 103 23.39 6.12 -33.75
N VAL A 104 23.23 5.76 -32.49
CA VAL A 104 23.93 4.63 -31.86
C VAL A 104 23.25 3.34 -32.32
N ARG A 105 24.06 2.41 -32.84
CA ARG A 105 23.58 1.07 -33.20
C ARG A 105 23.90 0.08 -32.08
N PRO A 106 23.04 -0.91 -31.83
CA PRO A 106 23.36 -1.96 -30.88
C PRO A 106 24.53 -2.81 -31.38
N GLN A 107 25.44 -3.17 -30.49
CA GLN A 107 26.57 -4.05 -30.84
C GLN A 107 26.11 -5.49 -31.10
N ILE A 108 24.99 -5.91 -30.53
CA ILE A 108 24.37 -7.22 -30.72
C ILE A 108 23.02 -7.02 -31.40
N GLY A 109 22.64 -7.92 -32.30
CA GLY A 109 21.38 -7.81 -33.04
C GLY A 109 20.17 -7.65 -32.11
N TRP A 110 19.44 -6.59 -32.32
CA TRP A 110 18.20 -6.28 -31.59
C TRP A 110 17.03 -6.95 -32.30
N PRO A 111 16.22 -7.77 -31.61
CA PRO A 111 15.00 -8.30 -32.22
C PRO A 111 14.09 -7.14 -32.63
N PRO A 112 13.64 -7.05 -33.90
CA PRO A 112 12.88 -5.90 -34.40
C PRO A 112 11.61 -5.58 -33.61
N ASP A 113 11.00 -6.59 -33.01
CA ASP A 113 9.70 -6.50 -32.32
C ASP A 113 9.83 -6.43 -30.79
N GLU A 114 11.03 -6.61 -30.23
CA GLU A 114 11.20 -6.52 -28.78
C GLU A 114 11.51 -5.06 -28.39
N ARG A 115 10.54 -4.42 -27.77
CA ARG A 115 10.65 -3.06 -27.21
C ARG A 115 11.40 -3.03 -25.89
N VAL A 116 12.00 -4.14 -25.53
CA VAL A 116 12.72 -4.37 -24.29
C VAL A 116 14.21 -4.38 -24.58
N VAL A 117 15.02 -3.55 -23.88
CA VAL A 117 16.50 -3.56 -23.95
C VAL A 117 17.02 -4.59 -22.95
N PRO A 118 17.51 -5.78 -23.35
CA PRO A 118 18.00 -6.79 -22.41
C PRO A 118 19.21 -6.28 -21.62
N GLU A 119 19.32 -6.70 -20.37
CA GLU A 119 20.54 -6.48 -19.60
C GLU A 119 21.74 -7.08 -20.34
N GLY A 120 22.86 -6.40 -20.32
CA GLY A 120 24.04 -6.79 -21.08
C GLY A 120 24.12 -6.20 -22.48
N PHE A 121 23.13 -5.44 -22.92
CA PHE A 121 23.28 -4.58 -24.09
C PHE A 121 24.22 -3.41 -23.78
N ASP A 122 24.84 -2.91 -24.85
CA ASP A 122 25.72 -1.73 -24.81
C ASP A 122 25.02 -0.55 -24.09
N PRO A 123 25.57 -0.04 -22.99
CA PRO A 123 25.03 1.13 -22.31
C PRO A 123 24.84 2.34 -23.22
N ALA A 124 25.67 2.51 -24.25
CA ALA A 124 25.50 3.58 -25.22
C ALA A 124 24.22 3.44 -26.02
N PHE A 125 23.85 2.21 -26.39
CA PHE A 125 22.58 1.95 -27.08
C PHE A 125 21.38 2.11 -26.14
N VAL A 126 21.45 1.65 -24.88
CA VAL A 126 20.42 1.87 -23.87
C VAL A 126 20.17 3.37 -23.69
N ARG A 127 21.25 4.15 -23.50
CA ARG A 127 21.21 5.61 -23.40
C ARG A 127 20.55 6.27 -24.62
N PHE A 128 20.88 5.76 -25.81
CA PHE A 128 20.30 6.28 -27.05
C PHE A 128 18.80 6.05 -27.13
N ARG A 129 18.33 4.88 -26.71
CA ARG A 129 16.91 4.49 -26.76
C ARG A 129 16.09 5.16 -25.69
N ASP A 130 16.54 5.13 -24.44
CA ASP A 130 15.83 5.68 -23.27
C ASP A 130 16.86 6.25 -22.27
N PRO A 131 17.18 7.54 -22.37
CA PRO A 131 18.11 8.19 -21.42
C PRO A 131 17.68 8.17 -19.98
N GLY A 132 16.39 7.92 -19.71
CA GLY A 132 15.80 7.81 -18.37
C GLY A 132 16.06 6.48 -17.68
N ASP A 133 16.50 5.45 -18.42
CA ASP A 133 16.75 4.11 -17.90
C ASP A 133 17.77 4.15 -16.75
N LEU A 134 17.45 3.50 -15.62
CA LEU A 134 18.26 3.56 -14.40
C LEU A 134 19.68 2.99 -14.60
N ARG A 135 19.91 2.17 -15.62
CA ARG A 135 21.24 1.61 -15.94
C ARG A 135 22.19 2.65 -16.53
N VAL A 136 21.67 3.73 -17.08
CA VAL A 136 22.45 4.80 -17.72
C VAL A 136 22.21 6.18 -17.11
N VAL A 137 21.22 6.29 -16.24
CA VAL A 137 20.75 7.55 -15.67
C VAL A 137 21.84 8.37 -14.97
N ALA A 138 22.86 7.72 -14.42
CA ALA A 138 23.99 8.40 -13.78
C ALA A 138 24.75 9.32 -14.74
N THR A 139 24.81 8.97 -16.03
CA THR A 139 25.50 9.74 -17.08
C THR A 139 24.57 10.69 -17.86
N THR A 140 23.27 10.62 -17.61
CA THR A 140 22.25 11.49 -18.22
C THR A 140 21.67 12.42 -17.18
N CYS A 141 20.52 12.09 -16.59
CA CYS A 141 19.87 12.90 -15.55
C CYS A 141 20.78 13.12 -14.34
N GLY A 142 21.53 12.12 -13.91
CA GLY A 142 22.42 12.17 -12.75
C GLY A 142 23.59 13.13 -12.88
N SER A 143 23.93 13.56 -14.10
CA SER A 143 24.94 14.61 -14.30
C SER A 143 24.50 15.98 -13.71
N CYS A 144 23.19 16.21 -13.59
CA CYS A 144 22.61 17.43 -13.01
C CYS A 144 21.78 17.13 -11.74
N HIS A 145 21.25 15.91 -11.60
CA HIS A 145 20.41 15.47 -10.50
C HIS A 145 21.00 14.25 -9.74
N PRO A 146 22.26 14.35 -9.25
CA PRO A 146 22.93 13.19 -8.61
C PRO A 146 22.21 12.73 -7.33
N ASP A 147 21.66 13.66 -6.56
CA ASP A 147 20.99 13.37 -5.29
C ASP A 147 19.65 12.64 -5.53
N GLU A 148 18.91 13.01 -6.58
CA GLU A 148 17.66 12.38 -6.95
C GLU A 148 17.90 10.94 -7.43
N VAL A 149 18.92 10.73 -8.22
CA VAL A 149 19.32 9.40 -8.71
C VAL A 149 19.75 8.49 -7.54
N ASP A 150 20.56 9.02 -6.63
CA ASP A 150 20.99 8.28 -5.44
C ASP A 150 19.82 7.89 -4.53
N ARG A 151 18.92 8.84 -4.24
CA ARG A 151 17.73 8.58 -3.41
C ARG A 151 16.77 7.59 -4.06
N LEU A 152 16.53 7.72 -5.37
CA LEU A 152 15.64 6.81 -6.11
C LEU A 152 16.15 5.37 -6.01
N GLY A 153 17.46 5.13 -6.08
CA GLY A 153 18.06 3.82 -5.90
C GLY A 153 17.77 3.17 -4.55
N ARG A 154 17.44 3.96 -3.51
CA ARG A 154 17.07 3.48 -2.16
C ARG A 154 15.57 3.53 -1.90
N SER A 155 14.78 4.14 -2.76
CA SER A 155 13.34 4.21 -2.60
C SER A 155 12.67 2.84 -2.77
N LEU A 156 11.44 2.71 -2.31
CA LEU A 156 10.64 1.50 -2.57
C LEU A 156 10.35 1.30 -4.05
N HIS A 157 10.21 2.37 -4.83
CA HIS A 157 10.09 2.27 -6.30
C HIS A 157 11.36 1.73 -6.96
N GLY A 158 12.53 2.05 -6.40
CA GLY A 158 13.81 1.52 -6.88
C GLY A 158 14.08 0.08 -6.42
N THR A 159 13.77 -0.25 -5.17
CA THR A 159 14.15 -1.51 -4.53
C THR A 159 13.07 -2.60 -4.62
N THR A 160 11.79 -2.21 -4.61
CA THR A 160 10.62 -3.11 -4.54
C THR A 160 10.61 -4.00 -3.28
N ALA A 161 11.30 -3.58 -2.22
CA ALA A 161 11.60 -4.40 -1.04
C ALA A 161 10.35 -4.89 -0.31
N GLY A 162 9.33 -4.04 -0.12
CA GLY A 162 8.10 -4.40 0.58
C GLY A 162 7.34 -5.53 -0.12
N HIS A 163 7.15 -5.40 -1.43
CA HIS A 163 6.48 -6.41 -2.25
C HIS A 163 7.21 -7.76 -2.21
N LEU A 164 8.54 -7.73 -2.34
CA LEU A 164 9.35 -8.95 -2.29
C LEU A 164 9.32 -9.61 -0.91
N SER A 165 9.36 -8.84 0.18
CA SER A 165 9.38 -9.42 1.52
C SER A 165 8.08 -10.13 1.86
N ASP A 166 6.95 -9.56 1.51
CA ASP A 166 5.64 -10.14 1.76
C ASP A 166 5.47 -11.46 1.01
N GLY A 167 5.70 -11.45 -0.29
CA GLY A 167 5.58 -12.65 -1.09
C GLY A 167 6.56 -13.77 -0.68
N LEU A 168 7.79 -13.45 -0.33
CA LEU A 168 8.77 -14.44 0.12
C LEU A 168 8.41 -15.02 1.50
N TYR A 169 7.90 -14.20 2.42
CA TYR A 169 7.46 -14.68 3.73
C TYR A 169 6.24 -15.61 3.60
N GLU A 170 5.24 -15.21 2.83
CA GLU A 170 4.00 -15.95 2.66
C GLU A 170 4.21 -17.32 1.99
N ASN A 171 5.25 -17.45 1.18
CA ASN A 171 5.62 -18.68 0.52
C ASN A 171 6.74 -19.48 1.23
N GLY A 172 7.02 -19.16 2.49
CA GLY A 172 7.94 -19.94 3.33
C GLY A 172 9.43 -19.75 3.04
N LEU A 173 9.81 -18.77 2.23
CA LEU A 173 11.20 -18.49 1.88
C LEU A 173 11.90 -17.56 2.90
N LEU A 174 11.13 -16.87 3.72
CA LEU A 174 11.62 -16.09 4.85
C LEU A 174 10.99 -16.60 6.15
N GLU A 175 11.79 -16.69 7.21
CA GLU A 175 11.30 -17.07 8.54
C GLU A 175 10.47 -15.99 9.21
N LYS A 176 10.70 -14.74 8.84
CA LYS A 176 10.04 -13.55 9.39
C LYS A 176 9.66 -12.60 8.28
N ARG A 177 8.59 -11.84 8.50
CA ARG A 177 8.14 -10.76 7.59
C ARG A 177 9.00 -9.51 7.79
N VAL A 178 10.27 -9.62 7.41
CA VAL A 178 11.25 -8.53 7.43
C VAL A 178 11.88 -8.43 6.06
N SER A 179 11.89 -7.25 5.48
CA SER A 179 12.49 -7.02 4.16
C SER A 179 13.98 -7.35 4.18
N ARG A 180 14.36 -8.29 3.35
CA ARG A 180 15.73 -8.75 3.19
C ARG A 180 16.25 -8.62 1.77
N TYR A 181 15.36 -8.72 0.80
CA TYR A 181 15.72 -8.74 -0.62
C TYR A 181 15.17 -7.52 -1.35
N SER A 182 15.88 -7.13 -2.37
CA SER A 182 15.47 -6.15 -3.36
C SER A 182 15.88 -6.63 -4.74
N VAL A 183 15.54 -5.86 -5.77
CA VAL A 183 15.90 -6.19 -7.17
C VAL A 183 17.41 -6.19 -7.37
N PHE A 184 18.15 -5.43 -6.58
CA PHE A 184 19.61 -5.36 -6.56
C PHE A 184 20.12 -5.12 -5.15
N ALA A 185 21.36 -5.50 -4.86
CA ALA A 185 21.94 -5.26 -3.54
C ALA A 185 22.12 -3.75 -3.28
N VAL A 186 21.63 -3.27 -2.14
CA VAL A 186 21.74 -1.87 -1.77
C VAL A 186 21.94 -1.72 -0.26
N SER A 187 22.76 -0.75 0.13
CA SER A 187 23.02 -0.41 1.53
C SER A 187 22.55 1.02 1.85
N ALA A 188 22.20 1.24 3.10
CA ALA A 188 22.01 2.59 3.62
C ALA A 188 23.29 3.42 3.42
N SER A 189 23.13 4.73 3.28
CA SER A 189 24.24 5.66 3.22
C SER A 189 24.52 6.25 4.59
N ASP A 190 25.78 6.45 4.94
CA ASP A 190 26.18 7.13 6.17
C ASP A 190 25.67 8.60 6.24
N ALA A 191 25.38 9.19 5.08
CA ALA A 191 24.79 10.53 4.97
C ALA A 191 23.25 10.54 5.15
N THR A 192 22.62 9.36 5.28
CA THR A 192 21.16 9.25 5.38
C THR A 192 20.70 9.58 6.80
N PRO A 193 19.60 10.36 6.96
CA PRO A 193 19.01 10.58 8.27
C PRO A 193 18.63 9.28 8.94
N ALA A 194 18.92 9.14 10.23
CA ALA A 194 18.50 7.97 11.00
C ALA A 194 16.96 7.88 11.03
N SER A 195 16.43 6.70 10.75
CA SER A 195 15.00 6.40 10.89
C SER A 195 14.85 5.14 11.73
N PRO A 196 13.88 5.07 12.65
CA PRO A 196 13.61 3.85 13.42
C PRO A 196 13.14 2.68 12.52
N PHE A 197 12.66 2.99 11.33
CA PHE A 197 12.17 2.02 10.34
C PHE A 197 13.17 1.80 9.18
N GLY A 198 14.34 2.46 9.25
CA GLY A 198 15.38 2.32 8.22
C GLY A 198 16.08 0.98 8.29
N LEU A 199 16.28 0.38 7.12
CA LEU A 199 17.09 -0.84 6.94
C LEU A 199 18.54 -0.44 6.68
N SER A 200 19.47 -1.26 7.12
CA SER A 200 20.90 -1.07 6.85
C SER A 200 21.32 -1.60 5.49
N HIS A 201 20.67 -2.65 5.02
CA HIS A 201 21.04 -3.36 3.80
C HIS A 201 19.89 -4.20 3.26
N LEU A 202 19.82 -4.34 1.93
CA LEU A 202 19.02 -5.33 1.21
C LEU A 202 19.91 -6.13 0.27
N GLU A 203 19.70 -7.44 0.25
CA GLU A 203 20.41 -8.36 -0.64
C GLU A 203 19.73 -8.41 -2.02
N ASP A 204 20.48 -8.75 -3.04
CA ASP A 204 19.94 -9.02 -4.36
C ASP A 204 19.09 -10.30 -4.36
N ILE A 205 17.88 -10.25 -4.94
CA ILE A 205 16.99 -11.41 -5.08
C ILE A 205 17.63 -12.56 -5.87
N GLU A 206 18.64 -12.30 -6.68
CA GLU A 206 19.40 -13.36 -7.36
C GLU A 206 20.15 -14.26 -6.39
N ARG A 207 20.43 -13.78 -5.17
CA ARG A 207 21.06 -14.57 -4.11
C ARG A 207 20.08 -15.47 -3.38
N LEU A 208 18.78 -15.34 -3.64
CA LEU A 208 17.78 -16.25 -3.09
C LEU A 208 18.06 -17.66 -3.63
N ARG A 209 18.44 -18.55 -2.74
CA ARG A 209 18.74 -19.94 -3.08
C ARG A 209 17.46 -20.73 -3.27
N VAL A 210 17.21 -21.18 -4.47
CA VAL A 210 16.16 -22.15 -4.78
C VAL A 210 16.75 -23.55 -4.55
N PRO A 211 16.03 -24.48 -3.87
CA PRO A 211 16.48 -25.85 -3.70
C PRO A 211 16.78 -26.52 -5.05
N HIS A 212 17.75 -27.43 -5.06
CA HIS A 212 18.07 -28.19 -6.29
C HIS A 212 16.89 -29.06 -6.75
N GLU A 213 16.12 -29.56 -5.80
CA GLU A 213 14.88 -30.31 -6.04
C GLU A 213 13.71 -29.54 -5.41
N PRO A 214 13.04 -28.68 -6.18
CA PRO A 214 11.90 -27.91 -5.69
C PRO A 214 10.73 -28.83 -5.36
N LYS A 215 10.12 -28.67 -4.19
CA LYS A 215 9.01 -29.51 -3.68
C LYS A 215 7.73 -28.73 -3.40
N THR A 216 7.84 -27.42 -3.28
CA THR A 216 6.73 -26.53 -2.93
C THR A 216 6.63 -25.38 -3.94
N ILE A 217 5.50 -24.70 -3.98
CA ILE A 217 5.36 -23.46 -4.79
C ILE A 217 6.35 -22.41 -4.33
N GLY A 218 6.64 -22.32 -3.04
CA GLY A 218 7.66 -21.42 -2.50
C GLY A 218 9.01 -21.56 -3.21
N ASP A 219 9.43 -22.81 -3.49
CA ASP A 219 10.68 -23.08 -4.19
C ASP A 219 10.74 -22.52 -5.62
N HIS A 220 9.58 -22.23 -6.21
CA HIS A 220 9.45 -21.62 -7.54
C HIS A 220 9.12 -20.13 -7.51
N PHE A 221 8.87 -19.58 -6.32
CA PHE A 221 8.36 -18.21 -6.16
C PHE A 221 9.31 -17.15 -6.72
N ALA A 222 10.63 -17.37 -6.67
CA ALA A 222 11.61 -16.41 -7.21
C ALA A 222 11.40 -16.09 -8.70
N ASP A 223 10.82 -17.00 -9.47
CA ASP A 223 10.51 -16.78 -10.90
C ASP A 223 9.29 -15.84 -11.10
N LEU A 224 8.35 -15.85 -10.16
CA LEU A 224 7.13 -15.07 -10.28
C LEU A 224 7.39 -13.55 -10.30
N PRO A 225 8.12 -12.95 -9.32
CA PRO A 225 8.45 -11.54 -9.40
C PRO A 225 9.19 -11.20 -10.70
N ARG A 226 10.18 -11.99 -11.09
CA ARG A 226 11.04 -11.73 -12.26
C ARG A 226 10.28 -11.73 -13.58
N LYS A 227 9.25 -12.58 -13.71
CA LYS A 227 8.56 -12.86 -14.97
C LYS A 227 7.17 -12.26 -15.08
N ALA A 228 6.58 -11.84 -13.96
CA ALA A 228 5.25 -11.24 -13.92
C ALA A 228 5.22 -9.90 -13.16
N CYS A 229 5.53 -9.89 -11.85
CA CYS A 229 5.30 -8.72 -11.01
C CYS A 229 6.25 -7.55 -11.32
N MET A 230 7.53 -7.81 -11.61
CA MET A 230 8.55 -6.77 -11.80
C MET A 230 8.46 -6.03 -13.14
N GLN A 231 7.52 -6.33 -13.99
CA GLN A 231 7.29 -5.53 -15.21
C GLN A 231 6.88 -4.07 -14.91
N CYS A 232 6.29 -3.79 -13.75
CA CYS A 232 5.98 -2.42 -13.28
C CYS A 232 7.15 -1.75 -12.55
N HIS A 233 8.23 -2.43 -12.33
CA HIS A 233 9.40 -1.96 -11.61
C HIS A 233 10.23 -0.97 -12.45
N LEU A 234 10.82 0.07 -11.81
CA LEU A 234 11.51 1.14 -12.55
C LEU A 234 12.77 0.68 -13.30
N TRP A 235 13.39 -0.42 -12.89
CA TRP A 235 14.52 -1.04 -13.58
C TRP A 235 14.09 -1.86 -14.80
N SER A 236 12.81 -2.22 -14.88
CA SER A 236 12.27 -2.82 -16.07
C SER A 236 12.21 -1.78 -17.18
N GLN A 237 12.17 -2.27 -18.38
CA GLN A 237 12.16 -1.41 -19.54
C GLN A 237 10.78 -0.85 -19.80
N GLY A 238 10.71 0.18 -20.62
CA GLY A 238 9.47 0.78 -21.02
C GLY A 238 8.46 -0.26 -21.50
N VAL A 239 7.21 -0.08 -21.08
CA VAL A 239 6.11 -0.98 -21.41
C VAL A 239 5.27 -0.38 -22.53
N ALA A 240 4.88 -1.22 -23.49
CA ALA A 240 3.96 -0.86 -24.54
C ALA A 240 2.92 -1.97 -24.70
N VAL A 241 2.05 -2.11 -23.68
CA VAL A 241 0.97 -3.08 -23.66
C VAL A 241 -0.29 -2.42 -24.21
N PRO A 242 -0.75 -2.77 -25.42
CA PRO A 242 -1.99 -2.24 -25.95
C PRO A 242 -3.18 -2.77 -25.15
N GLY A 243 -4.18 -1.95 -24.98
CA GLY A 243 -5.49 -2.37 -24.49
C GLY A 243 -6.16 -3.36 -25.43
N ARG A 244 -7.12 -4.10 -24.92
CA ARG A 244 -7.90 -5.04 -25.75
C ARG A 244 -8.69 -4.27 -26.81
N LEU A 245 -8.64 -4.75 -28.05
CA LEU A 245 -9.34 -4.13 -29.19
C LEU A 245 -8.94 -2.68 -29.49
N GLY A 246 -7.69 -2.29 -29.14
CA GLY A 246 -7.20 -0.93 -29.40
C GLY A 246 -7.70 0.13 -28.42
N GLN A 247 -8.26 -0.29 -27.29
CA GLN A 247 -8.61 0.58 -26.18
C GLN A 247 -7.40 0.95 -25.33
N ASP A 248 -7.62 1.65 -24.23
CA ASP A 248 -6.59 2.13 -23.31
C ASP A 248 -5.53 1.05 -23.01
N GLY A 249 -4.27 1.43 -23.07
CA GLY A 249 -3.14 0.57 -22.85
C GLY A 249 -2.24 1.06 -21.71
N LEU A 250 -1.24 0.25 -21.38
CA LEU A 250 -0.18 0.64 -20.46
C LEU A 250 1.07 1.00 -21.26
N TYR A 251 1.40 2.28 -21.31
CA TYR A 251 2.54 2.79 -22.04
C TYR A 251 3.40 3.67 -21.13
N ARG A 252 4.69 3.38 -21.04
CA ARG A 252 5.64 4.15 -20.24
C ARG A 252 7.08 4.01 -20.74
N GLY A 253 7.92 4.98 -20.40
CA GLY A 253 9.37 4.86 -20.51
C GLY A 253 9.98 4.03 -19.38
N ALA A 254 11.31 3.92 -19.34
CA ALA A 254 12.07 3.29 -18.28
C ALA A 254 12.59 4.33 -17.26
N GLY A 255 12.82 3.90 -16.04
CA GLY A 255 13.44 4.70 -14.99
C GLY A 255 12.76 6.05 -14.77
N CYS A 256 13.53 7.15 -14.89
CA CYS A 256 12.99 8.51 -14.69
C CYS A 256 11.88 8.86 -15.69
N ALA A 257 11.97 8.37 -16.92
CA ALA A 257 10.97 8.61 -17.95
C ALA A 257 9.62 7.96 -17.62
N THR A 258 9.57 6.95 -16.75
CA THR A 258 8.33 6.34 -16.29
C THR A 258 7.37 7.37 -15.67
N CYS A 259 7.91 8.31 -14.88
CA CYS A 259 7.11 9.34 -14.19
C CYS A 259 7.15 10.69 -14.89
N HIS A 260 8.31 11.07 -15.45
CA HIS A 260 8.55 12.42 -15.97
C HIS A 260 8.22 12.58 -17.46
N VAL A 261 7.89 11.50 -18.17
CA VAL A 261 7.44 11.54 -19.58
C VAL A 261 6.01 11.04 -19.67
N THR A 262 5.13 11.87 -20.21
CA THR A 262 3.70 11.53 -20.33
C THR A 262 3.43 10.71 -21.60
N TYR A 263 2.64 9.65 -21.45
CA TYR A 263 2.12 8.82 -22.52
C TYR A 263 0.60 8.99 -22.61
N ALA A 264 0.05 8.95 -23.81
CA ALA A 264 -1.40 8.90 -24.00
C ALA A 264 -1.92 7.47 -23.72
N GLU A 265 -3.19 7.33 -23.40
CA GLU A 265 -3.86 6.04 -23.17
C GLU A 265 -3.78 5.10 -24.39
N ASP A 266 -3.77 5.66 -25.61
CA ASP A 266 -3.58 4.92 -26.86
C ASP A 266 -2.10 4.73 -27.26
N GLY A 267 -1.17 5.25 -26.47
CA GLY A 267 0.28 5.19 -26.68
C GLY A 267 0.78 5.94 -27.92
N ARG A 268 -0.03 6.81 -28.52
CA ARG A 268 0.35 7.50 -29.77
C ARG A 268 0.95 8.86 -29.50
N SER A 269 1.94 9.21 -30.32
CA SER A 269 2.61 10.49 -30.23
C SER A 269 1.76 11.61 -30.85
N GLN A 270 1.74 12.75 -30.14
CA GLN A 270 1.27 14.05 -30.63
C GLN A 270 2.44 15.03 -30.82
N SER A 271 3.67 14.54 -30.82
CA SER A 271 4.87 15.36 -31.06
C SER A 271 4.79 16.04 -32.41
N ALA A 272 5.34 17.25 -32.46
CA ALA A 272 5.55 17.98 -33.74
C ALA A 272 6.75 17.47 -34.53
N ASP A 273 7.51 16.52 -34.01
CA ASP A 273 8.64 15.87 -34.65
C ASP A 273 8.24 15.26 -36.01
N ALA A 274 8.91 15.68 -37.07
CA ALA A 274 8.64 15.19 -38.43
C ALA A 274 8.98 13.70 -38.61
N ALA A 275 9.89 13.15 -37.80
CA ALA A 275 10.31 11.76 -37.81
C ALA A 275 9.50 10.83 -36.88
N ALA A 276 8.60 11.40 -36.06
CA ALA A 276 7.80 10.62 -35.12
C ALA A 276 6.77 9.75 -35.84
N ASP A 277 6.73 8.47 -35.50
CA ASP A 277 5.64 7.58 -35.92
C ASP A 277 4.41 7.83 -35.02
N ARG A 278 3.41 8.54 -35.61
CA ARG A 278 2.16 8.89 -34.94
C ARG A 278 1.08 7.81 -35.07
N LEU A 279 1.32 6.77 -35.83
CA LEU A 279 0.35 5.72 -36.11
C LEU A 279 0.53 4.51 -35.21
N SER A 280 1.76 4.23 -34.83
CA SER A 280 2.08 3.10 -33.95
C SER A 280 2.03 3.50 -32.48
N PRO A 281 1.48 2.66 -31.60
CA PRO A 281 1.50 2.91 -30.16
C PRO A 281 2.89 2.65 -29.54
N GLY A 282 3.09 3.14 -28.31
CA GLY A 282 4.33 2.93 -27.55
C GLY A 282 5.31 4.09 -27.63
N HIS A 283 4.81 5.28 -27.97
CA HIS A 283 5.58 6.52 -28.01
C HIS A 283 5.11 7.50 -26.95
N PRO A 284 5.99 8.38 -26.43
CA PRO A 284 5.58 9.49 -25.59
C PRO A 284 4.54 10.38 -26.29
N LEU A 285 3.64 10.94 -25.49
CA LEU A 285 2.66 11.92 -26.00
C LEU A 285 3.36 13.08 -26.70
N ARG A 286 4.41 13.61 -26.08
CA ARG A 286 5.34 14.60 -26.63
C ARG A 286 6.74 14.31 -26.10
N HIS A 287 7.76 14.76 -26.83
CA HIS A 287 9.15 14.71 -26.39
C HIS A 287 9.42 15.80 -25.36
N GLN A 288 8.84 15.67 -24.15
CA GLN A 288 8.91 16.69 -23.11
C GLN A 288 8.77 16.10 -21.71
N LEU A 289 9.64 16.56 -20.79
CA LEU A 289 9.56 16.25 -19.37
C LEU A 289 8.49 17.08 -18.65
N THR A 290 7.92 16.51 -17.60
CA THR A 290 7.07 17.21 -16.64
C THR A 290 7.65 17.08 -15.23
N ASP A 291 7.55 18.14 -14.42
CA ASP A 291 7.85 18.15 -12.99
C ASP A 291 6.59 17.86 -12.13
N THR A 292 5.43 17.87 -12.76
CA THR A 292 4.12 17.61 -12.16
C THR A 292 3.41 16.48 -12.90
N PRO A 293 3.88 15.21 -12.71
CA PRO A 293 3.30 14.04 -13.38
C PRO A 293 1.79 13.96 -13.14
N PRO A 294 0.98 13.73 -14.18
CA PRO A 294 -0.45 13.52 -14.02
C PRO A 294 -0.75 12.14 -13.40
N ALA A 295 -1.94 11.97 -12.81
CA ALA A 295 -2.36 10.70 -12.21
C ALA A 295 -2.26 9.53 -13.20
N GLU A 296 -2.54 9.75 -14.47
CA GLU A 296 -2.45 8.75 -15.53
C GLU A 296 -1.06 8.10 -15.59
N THR A 297 0.00 8.87 -15.33
CA THR A 297 1.36 8.34 -15.28
C THR A 297 1.55 7.34 -14.14
N CYS A 298 0.99 7.61 -12.96
CA CYS A 298 1.01 6.69 -11.82
C CYS A 298 0.21 5.42 -12.13
N LEU A 299 -0.90 5.58 -12.84
CA LEU A 299 -1.82 4.51 -13.19
C LEU A 299 -1.29 3.55 -14.27
N HIS A 300 -0.13 3.81 -14.86
CA HIS A 300 0.54 2.81 -15.69
C HIS A 300 1.03 1.60 -14.88
N CYS A 301 1.21 1.76 -13.56
CA CYS A 301 1.60 0.69 -12.64
C CYS A 301 0.54 0.45 -11.56
N HIS A 302 -0.07 1.52 -11.02
CA HIS A 302 -1.08 1.45 -9.97
C HIS A 302 -2.49 1.19 -10.53
N VAL A 303 -2.59 0.26 -11.49
CA VAL A 303 -3.82 -0.23 -12.13
C VAL A 303 -3.82 -1.76 -12.12
N GLY A 304 -4.97 -2.37 -11.90
CA GLY A 304 -5.07 -3.83 -11.79
C GLY A 304 -4.66 -4.40 -10.43
N ASP A 305 -4.87 -5.69 -10.24
CA ASP A 305 -4.55 -6.46 -9.04
C ASP A 305 -4.95 -5.77 -7.71
N ALA A 306 -6.16 -5.20 -7.69
CA ALA A 306 -6.69 -4.41 -6.59
C ALA A 306 -5.89 -3.14 -6.26
N SER A 307 -5.17 -2.58 -7.20
CA SER A 307 -4.36 -1.37 -7.01
C SER A 307 -5.18 -0.17 -6.53
N ILE A 308 -4.60 0.57 -5.60
CA ILE A 308 -5.19 1.76 -4.97
C ILE A 308 -5.63 2.84 -5.97
N GLY A 309 -4.94 2.98 -7.10
CA GLY A 309 -5.29 3.95 -8.13
C GLY A 309 -6.66 3.72 -8.75
N ASN A 310 -7.14 2.48 -8.79
CA ASN A 310 -8.50 2.17 -9.22
C ASN A 310 -9.53 2.61 -8.18
N GLY A 311 -9.30 2.28 -6.91
CA GLY A 311 -10.14 2.74 -5.79
C GLY A 311 -10.27 4.25 -5.77
N PHE A 312 -9.16 4.98 -5.93
CA PHE A 312 -9.13 6.43 -5.99
C PHE A 312 -10.08 7.01 -7.05
N ARG A 313 -10.18 6.36 -8.22
CA ARG A 313 -11.05 6.76 -9.33
C ARG A 313 -12.46 6.20 -9.28
N GLY A 314 -12.81 5.39 -8.29
CA GLY A 314 -14.12 4.74 -8.18
C GLY A 314 -14.29 3.56 -9.14
N LEU A 315 -13.20 2.86 -9.47
CA LEU A 315 -13.20 1.72 -10.38
C LEU A 315 -12.94 0.44 -9.59
N ALA A 316 -13.95 -0.40 -9.41
CA ALA A 316 -13.81 -1.73 -8.85
C ALA A 316 -13.34 -2.69 -9.94
N GLN A 317 -12.24 -3.38 -9.69
CA GLN A 317 -11.75 -4.41 -10.60
C GLN A 317 -12.58 -5.67 -10.46
N LEU A 318 -12.97 -6.24 -11.58
CA LEU A 318 -13.68 -7.51 -11.66
C LEU A 318 -12.91 -8.49 -12.54
N TYR A 319 -13.04 -9.75 -12.20
CA TYR A 319 -12.56 -10.81 -13.07
C TYR A 319 -13.57 -11.09 -14.19
N PRO A 320 -13.17 -11.31 -15.46
CA PRO A 320 -14.11 -11.43 -16.58
C PRO A 320 -15.15 -12.54 -16.45
N GLN A 321 -14.87 -13.54 -15.63
CA GLN A 321 -15.76 -14.70 -15.41
C GLN A 321 -16.54 -14.62 -14.09
N GLN A 322 -16.30 -13.59 -13.27
CA GLN A 322 -17.10 -13.35 -12.08
C GLN A 322 -18.29 -12.48 -12.48
N PRO A 323 -19.54 -12.99 -12.35
CA PRO A 323 -20.66 -12.08 -12.44
C PRO A 323 -20.49 -11.00 -11.38
N ALA A 324 -20.68 -9.75 -11.74
CA ALA A 324 -20.90 -8.70 -10.78
C ALA A 324 -21.96 -9.22 -9.82
N GLY A 325 -21.66 -9.24 -8.52
CA GLY A 325 -22.64 -9.65 -7.53
C GLY A 325 -23.89 -8.78 -7.67
N PRO A 326 -25.05 -9.19 -7.19
CA PRO A 326 -26.29 -8.42 -7.28
C PRO A 326 -26.17 -7.02 -6.63
N GLU A 327 -25.14 -6.80 -5.85
CA GLU A 327 -24.86 -5.56 -5.14
C GLU A 327 -24.11 -4.53 -6.00
N ILE A 328 -23.39 -4.96 -7.04
CA ILE A 328 -22.63 -4.07 -7.93
C ILE A 328 -23.28 -4.10 -9.30
N GLN A 329 -24.20 -3.19 -9.54
CA GLN A 329 -24.88 -3.01 -10.81
C GLN A 329 -24.33 -1.80 -11.58
N GLY A 330 -23.00 -1.66 -11.62
CA GLY A 330 -22.36 -0.56 -12.31
C GLY A 330 -22.73 -0.49 -13.79
N THR A 331 -22.85 0.72 -14.29
CA THR A 331 -23.32 1.01 -15.66
C THR A 331 -22.20 1.12 -16.68
N THR A 332 -20.94 1.07 -16.26
CA THR A 332 -19.82 1.34 -17.16
C THR A 332 -18.71 0.32 -16.98
N ASP A 333 -18.60 -0.61 -17.89
CA ASP A 333 -17.45 -1.48 -17.99
C ASP A 333 -16.35 -0.74 -18.72
N ARG A 334 -15.26 -0.46 -18.02
CA ARG A 334 -14.05 0.06 -18.64
C ARG A 334 -13.02 -1.05 -18.75
N LEU A 335 -12.46 -1.24 -19.94
CA LEU A 335 -11.42 -2.20 -20.20
C LEU A 335 -10.08 -1.48 -20.29
N ILE A 336 -9.21 -1.70 -19.31
CA ILE A 336 -7.85 -1.15 -19.29
C ILE A 336 -6.86 -2.32 -19.31
N ALA A 337 -5.95 -2.32 -20.27
CA ALA A 337 -4.91 -3.36 -20.41
C ALA A 337 -5.44 -4.81 -20.28
N GLY A 338 -6.67 -5.06 -20.71
CA GLY A 338 -7.29 -6.39 -20.68
C GLY A 338 -8.02 -6.74 -19.38
N GLN A 339 -8.04 -5.85 -18.39
CA GLN A 339 -8.76 -6.05 -17.13
C GLN A 339 -10.10 -5.31 -17.15
N PHE A 340 -11.11 -5.89 -16.49
CA PHE A 340 -12.44 -5.30 -16.41
C PHE A 340 -12.59 -4.46 -15.16
N PHE A 341 -13.16 -3.28 -15.32
CA PHE A 341 -13.50 -2.37 -14.23
C PHE A 341 -14.97 -1.95 -14.34
N ILE A 342 -15.61 -1.87 -13.20
CA ILE A 342 -16.97 -1.40 -13.06
C ILE A 342 -16.99 -0.15 -12.17
N ARG A 343 -17.87 0.77 -12.47
CA ARG A 343 -18.16 1.93 -11.64
C ARG A 343 -19.62 1.90 -11.21
N ASP A 344 -19.83 1.99 -9.91
CA ASP A 344 -21.15 2.18 -9.30
C ASP A 344 -21.08 3.41 -8.40
N GLU A 345 -21.87 4.45 -8.72
CA GLU A 345 -21.80 5.73 -8.00
C GLU A 345 -22.22 5.62 -6.52
N GLN A 346 -22.95 4.58 -6.14
CA GLN A 346 -23.43 4.37 -4.77
C GLN A 346 -22.54 3.40 -4.00
N LEU A 347 -22.12 2.32 -4.61
CA LEU A 347 -21.38 1.25 -3.94
C LEU A 347 -19.86 1.42 -4.05
N THR A 348 -19.40 1.95 -5.19
CA THR A 348 -17.97 2.18 -5.46
C THR A 348 -17.70 3.65 -5.85
N PRO A 349 -18.15 4.64 -5.04
CA PRO A 349 -17.87 6.03 -5.34
C PRO A 349 -16.35 6.28 -5.36
N PRO A 350 -15.87 7.23 -6.18
CA PRO A 350 -14.48 7.64 -6.15
C PRO A 350 -14.10 8.22 -4.79
N ASP A 351 -12.80 8.25 -4.52
CA ASP A 351 -12.26 8.95 -3.35
C ASP A 351 -12.73 10.43 -3.34
N LEU A 352 -13.05 10.93 -2.15
CA LEU A 352 -13.52 12.31 -1.98
C LEU A 352 -12.52 13.33 -2.53
N HIS A 353 -11.21 13.07 -2.38
CA HIS A 353 -10.16 13.97 -2.86
C HIS A 353 -10.07 13.95 -4.38
N HIS A 354 -10.22 12.77 -5.01
CA HIS A 354 -10.33 12.67 -6.47
C HIS A 354 -11.57 13.43 -7.00
N ALA A 355 -12.71 13.23 -6.36
CA ALA A 355 -13.94 13.95 -6.72
C ALA A 355 -13.81 15.48 -6.55
N ALA A 356 -12.97 15.93 -5.63
CA ALA A 356 -12.61 17.35 -5.45
C ALA A 356 -11.54 17.83 -6.44
N GLY A 357 -11.05 16.97 -7.34
CA GLY A 357 -10.04 17.30 -8.35
C GLY A 357 -8.60 17.33 -7.83
N LEU A 358 -8.29 16.61 -6.75
CA LEU A 358 -6.91 16.39 -6.31
C LEU A 358 -6.29 15.28 -7.13
N ASP A 359 -4.97 15.41 -7.34
CA ASP A 359 -4.15 14.46 -8.05
C ASP A 359 -3.24 13.67 -7.07
N CYS A 360 -2.65 12.58 -7.50
CA CYS A 360 -1.76 11.75 -6.67
C CYS A 360 -0.66 12.59 -6.01
N ILE A 361 -0.06 13.51 -6.77
CA ILE A 361 1.04 14.36 -6.29
C ILE A 361 0.61 15.42 -5.26
N ASP A 362 -0.68 15.70 -5.08
CA ASP A 362 -1.14 16.60 -4.03
C ASP A 362 -0.96 15.99 -2.63
N CYS A 363 -1.00 14.65 -2.55
CA CYS A 363 -0.79 13.88 -1.32
C CYS A 363 0.57 13.19 -1.28
N HIS A 364 1.15 12.83 -2.43
CA HIS A 364 2.47 12.20 -2.49
C HIS A 364 3.56 13.23 -2.79
N THR A 365 4.62 13.18 -1.98
CA THR A 365 5.76 14.09 -2.14
C THR A 365 6.85 13.47 -3.01
N ALA A 366 7.72 14.31 -3.55
CA ALA A 366 8.91 13.81 -4.24
C ALA A 366 9.81 12.94 -3.33
N ARG A 367 9.71 13.13 -2.01
CA ARG A 367 10.51 12.38 -1.03
C ARG A 367 9.96 11.00 -0.75
N ASP A 368 8.66 10.82 -0.74
CA ASP A 368 8.10 9.47 -0.60
C ASP A 368 8.16 8.68 -1.92
N VAL A 369 7.97 9.34 -3.06
CA VAL A 369 7.97 8.70 -4.38
C VAL A 369 9.38 8.39 -4.89
N MET A 370 10.29 9.37 -4.87
CA MET A 370 11.67 9.23 -5.35
C MET A 370 12.66 8.87 -4.23
N GLY A 371 12.19 8.76 -2.97
CA GLY A 371 13.00 8.48 -1.80
C GLY A 371 13.55 9.73 -1.11
N ASP A 372 13.73 9.61 0.19
CA ASP A 372 14.36 10.62 1.05
C ASP A 372 15.81 10.25 1.44
N GLY A 373 16.30 9.14 0.89
CA GLY A 373 17.62 8.57 1.15
C GLY A 373 17.60 7.42 2.14
N VAL A 374 16.52 7.26 2.94
CA VAL A 374 16.36 6.12 3.85
C VAL A 374 15.94 4.89 3.07
N LEU A 375 16.50 3.75 3.44
CA LEU A 375 16.14 2.47 2.87
C LEU A 375 14.98 1.87 3.68
N TYR A 376 13.78 1.88 3.11
CA TYR A 376 12.58 1.35 3.76
C TYR A 376 12.23 -0.06 3.26
N GLY A 377 11.61 -0.85 4.14
CA GLY A 377 11.10 -2.17 3.82
C GLY A 377 9.58 -2.24 3.62
N ALA A 378 8.85 -1.17 3.94
CA ALA A 378 7.39 -1.14 3.86
C ALA A 378 6.89 0.25 3.45
N MET A 379 5.73 0.29 2.78
CA MET A 379 5.17 1.51 2.19
C MET A 379 4.77 2.54 3.24
N GLU A 380 4.16 2.13 4.33
CA GLU A 380 3.73 2.99 5.42
C GLU A 380 4.90 3.78 6.02
N HIS A 381 6.10 3.21 6.00
CA HIS A 381 7.29 3.89 6.50
C HIS A 381 7.89 4.91 5.50
N ALA A 382 7.53 4.85 4.24
CA ALA A 382 8.03 5.77 3.21
C ALA A 382 7.13 6.99 3.02
N VAL A 383 5.81 6.82 3.11
CA VAL A 383 4.82 7.90 2.96
C VAL A 383 4.98 8.92 4.09
N GLU A 384 4.87 10.19 3.75
CA GLU A 384 5.10 11.27 4.73
C GLU A 384 3.93 12.25 4.88
N ILE A 385 2.93 12.21 4.00
CA ILE A 385 1.69 12.98 4.16
C ILE A 385 0.61 12.06 4.72
N GLU A 386 0.15 12.38 5.90
CA GLU A 386 -0.97 11.74 6.58
C GLU A 386 -2.22 12.61 6.51
N CYS A 387 -3.38 12.06 6.85
CA CYS A 387 -4.62 12.83 6.96
C CYS A 387 -4.44 14.05 7.87
N SER A 388 -3.72 13.88 8.97
CA SER A 388 -3.41 14.92 9.96
C SER A 388 -2.55 16.06 9.40
N SER A 389 -1.73 15.80 8.38
CA SER A 389 -0.90 16.82 7.73
C SER A 389 -1.73 17.94 7.12
N CYS A 390 -2.92 17.61 6.61
CA CYS A 390 -3.86 18.56 6.02
C CYS A 390 -5.01 18.93 6.98
N HIS A 391 -5.61 17.91 7.62
CA HIS A 391 -6.83 18.07 8.43
C HIS A 391 -6.58 18.32 9.92
N GLY A 392 -5.33 18.23 10.37
CA GLY A 392 -5.02 18.23 11.79
C GLY A 392 -5.56 17.00 12.50
N SER A 393 -5.63 17.06 13.83
CA SER A 393 -6.29 16.06 14.68
C SER A 393 -7.45 16.72 15.43
N PHE A 394 -8.20 15.93 16.21
CA PHE A 394 -9.24 16.49 17.05
C PHE A 394 -8.70 17.33 18.23
N THR A 395 -7.40 17.27 18.51
CA THR A 395 -6.73 18.08 19.54
C THR A 395 -5.91 19.22 19.00
N ARG A 396 -5.48 19.19 17.74
CA ARG A 396 -4.57 20.17 17.15
C ARG A 396 -4.91 20.45 15.67
N PRO A 397 -4.89 21.72 15.23
CA PRO A 397 -5.03 22.04 13.83
C PRO A 397 -3.81 21.53 13.03
N SER A 398 -3.95 21.44 11.72
CA SER A 398 -2.85 21.09 10.82
C SER A 398 -1.64 22.00 11.05
N ALA A 399 -0.46 21.41 11.15
CA ALA A 399 0.81 22.11 11.22
C ALA A 399 1.33 22.56 9.83
N LEU A 400 0.63 22.23 8.74
CA LEU A 400 1.01 22.46 7.35
C LEU A 400 2.36 21.81 7.00
N GLN A 401 2.62 20.68 7.61
CA GLN A 401 3.86 19.92 7.48
C GLN A 401 3.54 18.43 7.33
N THR A 402 4.49 17.71 6.74
CA THR A 402 4.45 16.24 6.73
C THR A 402 4.63 15.68 8.15
N SER A 403 4.36 14.38 8.35
CA SER A 403 4.67 13.67 9.61
C SER A 403 6.14 13.78 10.02
N ARG A 404 7.04 14.07 9.06
CA ARG A 404 8.48 14.29 9.27
C ARG A 404 8.87 15.75 9.45
N GLY A 405 7.88 16.66 9.64
CA GLY A 405 8.11 18.07 9.89
C GLY A 405 8.54 18.89 8.68
N ARG A 406 8.43 18.37 7.46
CA ARG A 406 8.74 19.12 6.24
C ARG A 406 7.55 20.00 5.85
N PRO A 407 7.76 21.29 5.53
CA PRO A 407 6.70 22.18 5.09
C PRO A 407 5.99 21.65 3.84
N LEU A 408 4.67 21.83 3.79
CA LEU A 408 3.85 21.53 2.62
C LEU A 408 3.51 22.83 1.88
N PRO A 409 4.26 23.19 0.83
CA PRO A 409 4.10 24.48 0.15
C PRO A 409 2.73 24.66 -0.52
N GLN A 410 2.02 23.56 -0.83
CA GLN A 410 0.67 23.61 -1.35
C GLN A 410 -0.39 23.94 -0.29
N LEU A 411 -0.03 23.97 1.00
CA LEU A 411 -0.92 24.34 2.10
C LEU A 411 -0.60 25.74 2.62
N ALA A 412 -1.62 26.53 2.85
CA ALA A 412 -1.49 27.85 3.47
C ALA A 412 -2.64 28.10 4.45
N ARG A 413 -2.36 28.86 5.52
CA ARG A 413 -3.42 29.36 6.42
C ARG A 413 -3.82 30.77 5.99
N LYS A 414 -5.10 30.97 5.67
CA LYS A 414 -5.70 32.26 5.29
C LYS A 414 -6.95 32.48 6.12
N ASN A 415 -7.02 33.55 6.89
CA ASN A 415 -8.17 33.89 7.75
C ASN A 415 -8.66 32.68 8.58
N ASP A 416 -7.74 32.05 9.30
CA ASP A 416 -7.94 30.84 10.10
C ASP A 416 -8.36 29.57 9.34
N MET A 417 -8.56 29.67 8.04
CA MET A 417 -8.83 28.50 7.18
C MET A 417 -7.56 27.92 6.59
N VAL A 418 -7.46 26.61 6.56
CA VAL A 418 -6.43 25.92 5.78
C VAL A 418 -6.89 25.79 4.34
N ILE A 419 -6.05 26.25 3.43
CA ILE A 419 -6.29 26.21 1.98
C ILE A 419 -5.22 25.35 1.33
N LEU A 420 -5.65 24.40 0.52
CA LEU A 420 -4.80 23.59 -0.35
C LEU A 420 -4.90 24.17 -1.78
N SER A 421 -3.75 24.41 -2.39
CA SER A 421 -3.65 24.75 -3.81
C SER A 421 -3.14 23.52 -4.56
N GLY A 422 -3.96 23.00 -5.48
CA GLY A 422 -3.57 21.82 -6.26
C GLY A 422 -2.28 22.09 -7.04
N LYS A 423 -1.36 21.13 -7.02
CA LYS A 423 -0.02 21.29 -7.64
C LYS A 423 -0.09 21.38 -9.16
N ARG A 424 -1.09 20.76 -9.79
CA ARG A 424 -1.26 20.78 -11.24
C ARG A 424 -2.21 21.86 -11.72
N ASP A 425 -3.36 21.98 -11.07
CA ASP A 425 -4.44 22.88 -11.53
C ASP A 425 -4.42 24.27 -10.87
N GLY A 426 -3.62 24.45 -9.81
CA GLY A 426 -3.55 25.69 -9.04
C GLY A 426 -4.84 26.05 -8.29
N THR A 427 -5.86 25.18 -8.35
CA THR A 427 -7.17 25.45 -7.76
C THR A 427 -7.07 25.46 -6.24
N SER A 428 -7.59 26.51 -5.62
CA SER A 428 -7.62 26.64 -4.17
C SER A 428 -8.85 25.94 -3.58
N ARG A 429 -8.61 25.05 -2.60
CA ARG A 429 -9.64 24.26 -1.91
C ARG A 429 -9.54 24.48 -0.42
N ARG A 430 -10.68 24.72 0.25
CA ARG A 430 -10.71 24.79 1.71
C ARG A 430 -10.57 23.39 2.28
N VAL A 431 -9.65 23.23 3.25
CA VAL A 431 -9.45 21.99 3.98
C VAL A 431 -10.12 22.09 5.34
N LYS A 432 -11.13 21.28 5.60
CA LYS A 432 -11.79 21.21 6.91
C LYS A 432 -10.81 20.69 7.95
N GLN A 433 -10.80 21.32 9.13
CA GLN A 433 -9.99 20.84 10.25
C GLN A 433 -10.81 19.90 11.13
N ALA A 434 -10.21 18.82 11.58
CA ALA A 434 -10.84 17.85 12.47
C ALA A 434 -11.32 18.51 13.76
N GLN A 435 -10.55 19.44 14.31
CA GLN A 435 -10.88 20.22 15.49
C GLN A 435 -12.15 21.07 15.31
N ASP A 436 -12.31 21.69 14.12
CA ASP A 436 -13.47 22.54 13.81
C ASP A 436 -14.77 21.71 13.74
N VAL A 437 -14.67 20.48 13.26
CA VAL A 437 -15.82 19.59 13.08
C VAL A 437 -16.41 19.12 14.43
N ILE A 438 -15.61 19.11 15.49
CA ILE A 438 -16.05 18.70 16.83
C ILE A 438 -16.35 19.87 17.78
N ASP A 439 -16.05 21.12 17.39
CA ASP A 439 -16.34 22.31 18.18
C ASP A 439 -17.80 22.75 17.99
N PRO A 440 -18.65 22.69 19.04
CA PRO A 440 -20.08 23.10 18.94
C PRO A 440 -20.30 24.57 18.53
N GLN A 441 -19.27 25.41 18.65
CA GLN A 441 -19.34 26.83 18.27
C GLN A 441 -18.89 27.08 16.83
N HIS A 442 -18.30 26.08 16.17
CA HIS A 442 -17.77 26.24 14.82
C HIS A 442 -18.85 25.94 13.76
N PRO A 443 -18.90 26.69 12.62
CA PRO A 443 -19.86 26.45 11.54
C PRO A 443 -19.80 25.05 10.90
N ASP A 444 -18.65 24.39 10.97
CA ASP A 444 -18.46 23.02 10.45
C ASP A 444 -18.85 21.92 11.46
N TYR A 445 -19.37 22.25 12.63
CA TYR A 445 -19.71 21.31 13.68
C TYR A 445 -20.63 20.19 13.18
N ASP A 446 -20.24 18.94 13.47
CA ASP A 446 -21.08 17.75 13.29
C ASP A 446 -21.18 16.98 14.60
N PRO A 447 -22.37 16.90 15.23
CA PRO A 447 -22.53 16.22 16.53
C PRO A 447 -22.20 14.72 16.47
N ARG A 448 -22.32 14.08 15.30
CA ARG A 448 -21.96 12.66 15.13
C ARG A 448 -20.44 12.50 15.13
N ALA A 449 -19.72 13.39 14.43
CA ALA A 449 -18.28 13.41 14.47
C ALA A 449 -17.76 13.69 15.89
N ALA A 450 -18.34 14.67 16.59
CA ALA A 450 -17.98 14.99 17.97
C ALA A 450 -18.21 13.81 18.93
N ALA A 451 -19.27 13.03 18.73
CA ALA A 451 -19.54 11.83 19.52
C ALA A 451 -18.58 10.67 19.22
N ALA A 452 -18.03 10.62 18.00
CA ALA A 452 -17.13 9.56 17.57
C ALA A 452 -15.63 9.90 17.75
N MET A 453 -15.24 11.16 17.58
CA MET A 453 -13.84 11.61 17.70
C MET A 453 -13.48 11.92 19.15
N THR A 454 -13.43 10.88 19.97
CA THR A 454 -13.12 10.94 21.40
C THR A 454 -11.74 10.36 21.69
N LYS A 455 -11.26 10.53 22.91
CA LYS A 455 -9.95 10.03 23.33
C LYS A 455 -9.80 8.51 23.17
N GLU A 456 -10.90 7.78 23.32
CA GLU A 456 -10.95 6.31 23.18
C GLU A 456 -10.65 5.87 21.73
N HIS A 457 -10.86 6.77 20.77
CA HIS A 457 -10.59 6.52 19.34
C HIS A 457 -9.30 7.20 18.84
N GLU A 458 -8.49 7.78 19.74
CA GLU A 458 -7.25 8.47 19.36
C GLU A 458 -6.24 7.56 18.63
N GLY A 459 -6.26 6.26 18.95
CA GLY A 459 -5.39 5.26 18.31
C GLY A 459 -5.90 4.69 16.98
N LEU A 460 -6.95 5.27 16.39
CA LEU A 460 -7.46 4.82 15.09
C LEU A 460 -6.93 5.69 13.97
N GLU A 461 -6.55 5.04 12.88
CA GLU A 461 -6.33 5.74 11.62
C GLU A 461 -7.63 6.37 11.11
N CYS A 462 -7.55 7.57 10.55
CA CYS A 462 -8.74 8.28 10.04
C CYS A 462 -9.50 7.44 9.01
N TYR A 463 -8.77 6.72 8.16
CA TYR A 463 -9.35 5.85 7.14
C TYR A 463 -9.94 4.55 7.72
N ALA A 464 -9.70 4.20 8.97
CA ALA A 464 -10.46 3.13 9.64
C ALA A 464 -11.96 3.43 9.69
N CYS A 465 -12.31 4.73 9.78
CA CYS A 465 -13.70 5.22 9.76
C CYS A 465 -14.12 5.74 8.38
N HIS A 466 -13.21 6.40 7.65
CA HIS A 466 -13.54 7.14 6.43
C HIS A 466 -13.35 6.38 5.13
N ALA A 467 -12.74 5.19 5.14
CA ALA A 467 -12.67 4.34 3.94
C ALA A 467 -14.05 3.84 3.54
N GLY A 468 -14.37 3.89 2.26
CA GLY A 468 -15.67 3.54 1.71
C GLY A 468 -15.78 2.07 1.30
N TRP A 469 -14.87 1.63 0.45
CA TRP A 469 -14.88 0.30 -0.15
C TRP A 469 -13.47 -0.06 -0.64
N ASN A 470 -13.27 -1.29 -1.06
CA ASN A 470 -12.03 -1.70 -1.70
C ASN A 470 -12.24 -2.85 -2.69
N THR A 471 -11.37 -2.93 -3.69
CA THR A 471 -11.14 -4.17 -4.40
C THR A 471 -10.05 -4.94 -3.68
N ASP A 472 -10.40 -6.07 -3.08
CA ASP A 472 -9.45 -6.94 -2.41
C ASP A 472 -8.78 -7.88 -3.42
N PHE A 473 -7.48 -8.00 -3.30
CA PHE A 473 -6.70 -8.97 -4.01
C PHE A 473 -6.49 -10.20 -3.13
N PHE A 474 -7.33 -11.22 -3.33
CA PHE A 474 -7.23 -12.46 -2.56
C PHE A 474 -5.95 -13.24 -2.87
N GLY A 475 -5.36 -13.00 -4.04
CA GLY A 475 -4.18 -13.71 -4.52
C GLY A 475 -4.33 -14.12 -5.99
N PHE A 476 -3.53 -15.08 -6.40
CA PHE A 476 -3.56 -15.56 -7.77
C PHE A 476 -3.20 -17.05 -7.86
N HIS A 477 -3.62 -17.68 -8.94
CA HIS A 477 -3.11 -18.96 -9.36
C HIS A 477 -1.86 -18.73 -10.21
N PHE A 478 -0.75 -19.28 -9.77
CA PHE A 478 0.53 -19.30 -10.45
C PHE A 478 0.69 -20.59 -11.23
N ASP A 479 0.89 -20.50 -12.54
CA ASP A 479 1.24 -21.65 -13.37
C ASP A 479 2.65 -21.44 -13.94
N ARG A 480 3.56 -22.37 -13.64
CA ARG A 480 4.93 -22.37 -14.17
C ARG A 480 5.14 -23.56 -15.08
N ASN A 481 5.46 -23.32 -16.35
CA ASN A 481 5.66 -24.38 -17.33
C ASN A 481 7.11 -24.39 -17.86
N LEU A 482 7.85 -25.44 -17.51
CA LEU A 482 9.28 -25.59 -17.81
C LEU A 482 9.55 -25.91 -19.29
N ALA A 483 8.54 -26.31 -20.08
CA ALA A 483 8.70 -26.53 -21.53
C ALA A 483 8.95 -25.22 -22.30
N PHE A 484 8.70 -24.07 -21.71
CA PHE A 484 8.81 -22.76 -22.36
C PHE A 484 9.83 -21.87 -21.68
N THR A 485 10.28 -20.84 -22.39
CA THR A 485 11.09 -19.75 -21.85
C THR A 485 10.27 -18.48 -21.77
N GLN A 486 10.66 -17.57 -20.86
CA GLN A 486 10.07 -16.24 -20.70
C GLN A 486 11.19 -15.25 -20.39
N LEU A 487 10.95 -13.97 -20.72
CA LEU A 487 11.83 -12.88 -20.35
C LEU A 487 11.82 -12.71 -18.83
N ASP A 488 12.99 -12.75 -18.23
CA ASP A 488 13.24 -12.27 -16.87
C ASP A 488 13.39 -10.74 -16.95
N THR A 489 12.46 -10.01 -16.37
CA THR A 489 12.39 -8.54 -16.49
C THR A 489 13.46 -7.82 -15.67
N ILE A 490 14.14 -8.52 -14.76
CA ILE A 490 15.26 -7.99 -13.98
C ILE A 490 16.56 -8.09 -14.78
N THR A 491 16.85 -9.29 -15.30
CA THR A 491 18.11 -9.55 -16.01
C THR A 491 18.03 -9.23 -17.51
N GLY A 492 16.83 -9.12 -18.07
CA GLY A 492 16.62 -8.97 -19.50
C GLY A 492 16.92 -10.23 -20.30
N GLN A 493 17.17 -11.36 -19.65
CA GLN A 493 17.49 -12.63 -20.31
C GLN A 493 16.24 -13.51 -20.42
N ARG A 494 16.18 -14.34 -21.46
CA ARG A 494 15.17 -15.40 -21.52
C ARG A 494 15.63 -16.60 -20.72
N THR A 495 14.87 -16.91 -19.67
CA THR A 495 15.12 -18.04 -18.78
C THR A 495 14.02 -19.08 -18.88
N LYS A 496 14.33 -20.32 -18.49
CA LYS A 496 13.40 -21.44 -18.52
C LYS A 496 12.25 -21.25 -17.52
N GLY A 497 11.08 -21.76 -17.86
CA GLY A 497 9.86 -21.66 -17.04
C GLY A 497 9.05 -20.43 -17.40
N ARG A 498 8.04 -20.60 -18.28
CA ARG A 498 7.03 -19.57 -18.51
C ARG A 498 6.08 -19.53 -17.31
N VAL A 499 5.87 -18.33 -16.78
CA VAL A 499 4.96 -18.03 -15.67
C VAL A 499 3.72 -17.35 -16.24
N THR A 500 2.55 -17.85 -15.89
CA THR A 500 1.27 -17.18 -16.09
C THR A 500 0.54 -17.08 -14.76
N THR A 501 -0.25 -16.04 -14.58
CA THR A 501 -1.03 -15.78 -13.37
C THR A 501 -2.50 -15.59 -13.72
N GLN A 502 -3.37 -16.00 -12.80
CA GLN A 502 -4.79 -15.69 -12.83
C GLN A 502 -5.16 -15.07 -11.48
N GLU A 503 -5.37 -13.77 -11.49
CA GLU A 503 -5.72 -13.05 -10.28
C GLU A 503 -7.10 -13.46 -9.74
N ARG A 504 -7.26 -13.28 -8.43
CA ARG A 504 -8.52 -13.42 -7.70
C ARG A 504 -8.79 -12.13 -6.96
N VAL A 505 -9.78 -11.38 -7.44
CA VAL A 505 -10.19 -10.11 -6.86
C VAL A 505 -11.67 -10.14 -6.53
N PHE A 506 -12.07 -9.40 -5.50
CA PHE A 506 -13.47 -9.18 -5.14
C PHE A 506 -13.63 -7.80 -4.51
N ALA A 507 -14.83 -7.25 -4.50
CA ALA A 507 -15.08 -5.96 -3.88
C ALA A 507 -15.60 -6.14 -2.45
N THR A 508 -14.94 -5.47 -1.50
CA THR A 508 -15.41 -5.35 -0.12
C THR A 508 -16.09 -4.00 0.06
N LEU A 509 -17.36 -4.03 0.41
CA LEU A 509 -18.20 -2.85 0.60
C LEU A 509 -18.34 -2.54 2.09
N ARG A 510 -17.60 -1.54 2.59
CA ARG A 510 -17.69 -0.99 3.96
C ARG A 510 -17.50 -1.97 5.13
N SER A 511 -17.05 -3.18 4.88
CA SER A 511 -16.87 -4.24 5.89
C SER A 511 -15.40 -4.65 5.96
N PHE A 512 -14.57 -3.88 6.68
CA PHE A 512 -13.14 -4.18 6.82
C PHE A 512 -12.85 -4.80 8.17
N THR A 513 -11.95 -5.78 8.16
CA THR A 513 -11.26 -6.21 9.38
C THR A 513 -10.36 -5.08 9.85
N LEU A 514 -10.38 -4.79 11.15
CA LEU A 514 -9.47 -3.84 11.79
C LEU A 514 -8.42 -4.59 12.59
N GLY A 515 -7.19 -4.09 12.55
CA GLY A 515 -6.06 -4.63 13.29
C GLY A 515 -5.05 -3.53 13.61
N LEU A 516 -3.96 -3.87 14.28
CA LEU A 516 -2.87 -2.94 14.58
C LEU A 516 -1.87 -2.94 13.44
N ASN A 517 -1.60 -1.75 12.86
CA ASN A 517 -0.54 -1.57 11.89
C ASN A 517 0.85 -1.55 12.54
N SER A 518 1.90 -1.40 11.76
CA SER A 518 3.28 -1.38 12.25
C SER A 518 3.60 -0.20 13.17
N GLU A 519 2.76 0.84 13.18
CA GLU A 519 2.88 2.01 14.04
C GLU A 519 2.05 1.90 15.32
N GLY A 520 1.34 0.77 15.49
CA GLY A 520 0.51 0.50 16.67
C GLY A 520 -0.87 1.19 16.62
N GLN A 521 -1.29 1.68 15.46
CA GLN A 521 -2.61 2.26 15.26
C GLN A 521 -3.59 1.26 14.68
N VAL A 522 -4.87 1.42 14.98
CA VAL A 522 -5.92 0.56 14.44
C VAL A 522 -6.25 1.00 13.01
N ALA A 523 -6.01 0.12 12.06
CA ALA A 523 -6.17 0.35 10.64
C ALA A 523 -7.01 -0.74 9.96
N PRO A 524 -7.58 -0.50 8.78
CA PRO A 524 -8.17 -1.53 7.94
C PRO A 524 -7.11 -2.53 7.48
N PHE A 525 -7.49 -3.80 7.50
CA PHE A 525 -6.69 -4.90 6.98
C PHE A 525 -7.41 -5.54 5.81
N LEU A 526 -6.70 -5.72 4.73
CA LEU A 526 -7.16 -6.43 3.54
C LEU A 526 -6.58 -7.83 3.51
N VAL A 527 -7.32 -8.76 2.92
CA VAL A 527 -6.77 -10.06 2.58
C VAL A 527 -5.67 -9.84 1.54
N GLY A 528 -4.46 -10.23 1.89
CA GLY A 528 -3.29 -10.13 1.04
C GLY A 528 -2.82 -11.51 0.62
N PHE A 529 -2.16 -11.56 -0.48
CA PHE A 529 -1.39 -12.64 -1.10
C PHE A 529 -1.66 -14.08 -0.64
N SER A 530 -2.53 -14.78 -1.35
CA SER A 530 -2.51 -16.23 -1.37
C SER A 530 -2.04 -16.70 -2.75
N THR A 531 -0.89 -17.37 -2.81
CA THR A 531 -0.37 -17.94 -4.05
C THR A 531 -0.71 -19.42 -4.11
N MET A 532 -1.69 -19.78 -4.92
CA MET A 532 -1.93 -21.15 -5.34
C MET A 532 -1.06 -21.45 -6.55
N GLY A 533 -0.68 -22.68 -6.80
CA GLY A 533 0.18 -22.90 -7.96
C GLY A 533 0.28 -24.30 -8.50
N THR A 534 0.56 -24.34 -9.80
CA THR A 534 0.91 -25.56 -10.54
C THR A 534 2.28 -25.38 -11.19
N VAL A 535 3.01 -26.48 -11.27
CA VAL A 535 4.30 -26.54 -11.99
C VAL A 535 4.26 -27.72 -12.94
N HIS A 536 4.53 -27.45 -14.22
CA HIS A 536 4.62 -28.44 -15.26
C HIS A 536 6.10 -28.65 -15.69
N GLY A 537 6.48 -29.90 -15.89
CA GLY A 537 7.78 -30.32 -16.39
C GLY A 537 8.03 -29.92 -17.84
N GLU A 538 9.23 -30.25 -18.32
CA GLU A 538 9.59 -30.04 -19.73
C GLU A 538 8.79 -30.92 -20.72
N ASP A 539 8.33 -32.04 -20.25
CA ASP A 539 7.45 -32.98 -20.96
C ASP A 539 5.96 -32.66 -20.83
N GLY A 540 5.62 -31.58 -20.09
CA GLY A 540 4.26 -31.17 -19.81
C GLY A 540 3.60 -31.92 -18.64
N ALA A 541 4.32 -32.87 -18.00
CA ALA A 541 3.78 -33.56 -16.83
C ALA A 541 3.55 -32.60 -15.66
N LEU A 542 2.47 -32.78 -14.92
CA LEU A 542 2.20 -32.04 -13.69
C LEU A 542 3.17 -32.52 -12.60
N LEU A 543 4.10 -31.65 -12.20
CA LEU A 543 5.11 -31.91 -11.17
C LEU A 543 4.60 -31.53 -9.77
N LEU A 544 3.87 -30.44 -9.69
CA LEU A 544 3.38 -29.87 -8.44
C LEU A 544 2.01 -29.22 -8.64
N ASP A 545 1.11 -29.48 -7.71
CA ASP A 545 -0.19 -28.80 -7.57
C ASP A 545 -0.39 -28.47 -6.09
N GLN A 546 -0.31 -27.20 -5.76
CA GLN A 546 -0.42 -26.71 -4.39
C GLN A 546 -1.55 -25.69 -4.27
N ALA A 547 -2.57 -26.05 -3.49
CA ALA A 547 -3.77 -25.24 -3.33
C ALA A 547 -3.53 -23.99 -2.45
N LEU A 548 -2.69 -24.10 -1.42
CA LEU A 548 -2.36 -23.00 -0.50
C LEU A 548 -0.87 -23.06 -0.14
N PRO A 549 -0.17 -21.91 -0.11
CA PRO A 549 1.19 -21.85 0.39
C PRO A 549 1.22 -21.97 1.91
N GLU A 550 2.40 -22.32 2.43
CA GLU A 550 2.67 -22.36 3.86
C GLU A 550 3.88 -21.49 4.18
N THR A 551 3.81 -20.79 5.32
CA THR A 551 4.95 -20.05 5.86
C THR A 551 6.01 -21.03 6.39
N ALA A 552 7.22 -20.55 6.68
CA ALA A 552 8.26 -21.34 7.29
C ALA A 552 7.87 -21.94 8.67
N ALA A 553 6.90 -21.36 9.36
CA ALA A 553 6.35 -21.86 10.61
C ALA A 553 5.22 -22.88 10.43
N GLY A 554 4.88 -23.27 9.19
CA GLY A 554 3.80 -24.21 8.89
C GLY A 554 2.39 -23.61 9.03
N LEU A 555 2.29 -22.28 9.01
CA LEU A 555 1.01 -21.59 9.00
C LEU A 555 0.55 -21.35 7.56
N SER A 556 -0.77 -21.21 7.35
CA SER A 556 -1.31 -20.83 6.04
C SER A 556 -0.67 -19.51 5.56
N GLY A 557 -0.23 -19.50 4.31
CA GLY A 557 0.29 -18.29 3.63
C GLY A 557 -0.77 -17.26 3.26
N MET A 558 -2.00 -17.41 3.77
CA MET A 558 -3.03 -16.37 3.67
C MET A 558 -2.77 -15.30 4.72
N THR A 559 -2.51 -14.10 4.29
CA THR A 559 -2.21 -12.97 5.19
C THR A 559 -3.26 -11.89 5.13
N MET A 560 -3.25 -11.04 6.15
CA MET A 560 -3.98 -9.78 6.21
C MET A 560 -2.95 -8.65 6.30
N VAL A 561 -3.06 -7.65 5.44
CA VAL A 561 -2.12 -6.52 5.35
C VAL A 561 -2.83 -5.23 5.71
N ALA A 562 -2.22 -4.43 6.60
CA ALA A 562 -2.71 -3.08 6.88
C ALA A 562 -2.64 -2.23 5.62
N HIS A 563 -3.73 -1.54 5.29
CA HIS A 563 -3.80 -0.82 4.02
C HIS A 563 -4.65 0.43 4.10
N GLN A 564 -4.17 1.52 3.51
CA GLN A 564 -4.95 2.72 3.25
C GLN A 564 -5.68 2.57 1.91
N LEU A 565 -7.01 2.55 1.95
CA LEU A 565 -7.83 2.10 0.83
C LEU A 565 -7.97 3.09 -0.33
N HIS A 566 -7.57 4.35 -0.20
CA HIS A 566 -7.76 5.42 -1.21
C HIS A 566 -9.19 5.52 -1.76
N THR A 567 -10.18 5.26 -0.89
CA THR A 567 -11.62 5.38 -1.17
C THR A 567 -12.29 6.20 -0.09
N THR A 568 -11.62 7.26 0.35
CA THR A 568 -12.07 8.12 1.43
C THR A 568 -13.46 8.70 1.15
N GLN A 569 -14.37 8.56 2.10
CA GLN A 569 -15.73 9.05 2.00
C GLN A 569 -16.02 10.10 3.06
N LYS A 570 -16.89 11.05 2.70
CA LYS A 570 -17.35 12.10 3.63
C LYS A 570 -18.08 11.51 4.84
N VAL A 571 -18.88 10.49 4.61
CA VAL A 571 -19.65 9.82 5.68
C VAL A 571 -18.79 8.72 6.27
N ALA A 572 -18.36 8.90 7.52
CA ALA A 572 -17.65 7.88 8.27
C ALA A 572 -18.56 6.66 8.57
N ARG A 573 -17.92 5.52 8.83
CA ARG A 573 -18.61 4.32 9.33
C ARG A 573 -19.28 4.63 10.66
N SER A 574 -20.49 4.13 10.83
CA SER A 574 -21.24 4.30 12.06
C SER A 574 -20.68 3.44 13.20
N CYS A 575 -21.05 3.77 14.44
CA CYS A 575 -20.69 2.96 15.62
C CYS A 575 -21.10 1.48 15.43
N VAL A 576 -22.28 1.25 14.84
CA VAL A 576 -22.79 -0.12 14.61
C VAL A 576 -21.95 -0.86 13.55
N GLU A 577 -21.56 -0.18 12.47
CA GLU A 577 -20.72 -0.78 11.42
C GLU A 577 -19.34 -1.21 11.93
N CYS A 578 -18.85 -0.61 13.02
CA CYS A 578 -17.59 -1.01 13.65
C CYS A 578 -17.81 -1.96 14.83
N HIS A 579 -18.62 -1.54 15.81
CA HIS A 579 -18.75 -2.25 17.10
C HIS A 579 -19.65 -3.48 17.04
N ARG A 580 -20.49 -3.62 16.01
CA ARG A 580 -21.41 -4.74 15.84
C ARG A 580 -21.25 -5.51 14.53
N ASN A 581 -20.25 -5.19 13.73
CA ASN A 581 -19.97 -5.93 12.50
C ASN A 581 -18.90 -6.98 12.78
N PRO A 582 -19.21 -8.27 12.60
CA PRO A 582 -18.24 -9.36 12.81
C PRO A 582 -17.01 -9.25 11.90
N ALA A 583 -17.14 -8.69 10.71
CA ALA A 583 -16.03 -8.47 9.81
C ALA A 583 -14.95 -7.57 10.44
N THR A 584 -15.35 -6.56 11.22
CA THR A 584 -14.40 -5.67 11.92
C THR A 584 -13.45 -6.44 12.86
N TRP A 585 -13.90 -7.57 13.38
CA TRP A 585 -13.15 -8.45 14.29
C TRP A 585 -12.48 -9.62 13.58
N GLY A 586 -12.47 -9.64 12.25
CA GLY A 586 -11.91 -10.75 11.48
C GLY A 586 -12.74 -12.04 11.50
N LEU A 587 -14.00 -11.97 11.88
CA LEU A 587 -14.88 -13.13 11.98
C LEU A 587 -15.67 -13.41 10.69
N GLY A 588 -15.32 -12.72 9.61
CA GLY A 588 -15.95 -12.85 8.29
C GLY A 588 -17.20 -11.98 8.12
N SER A 589 -17.71 -11.93 6.90
CA SER A 589 -18.99 -11.30 6.55
C SER A 589 -20.17 -12.20 6.90
N GLY A 590 -21.38 -11.63 6.92
CA GLY A 590 -22.61 -12.36 7.20
C GLY A 590 -22.80 -13.62 6.34
N ASP A 591 -22.31 -13.62 5.13
CA ASP A 591 -22.35 -14.77 4.21
C ASP A 591 -21.51 -15.97 4.67
N GLN A 592 -20.56 -15.76 5.58
CA GLN A 592 -19.75 -16.79 6.22
C GLN A 592 -20.37 -17.34 7.51
N GLY A 593 -21.63 -17.00 7.78
CA GLY A 593 -22.39 -17.56 8.87
C GLY A 593 -22.23 -16.86 10.22
N THR A 594 -21.50 -15.73 10.31
CA THR A 594 -21.44 -14.91 11.52
C THR A 594 -22.46 -13.78 11.42
N SER A 595 -23.50 -13.82 12.25
CA SER A 595 -24.58 -12.84 12.21
C SER A 595 -24.48 -11.78 13.31
N SER A 596 -23.87 -12.13 14.43
CA SER A 596 -23.71 -11.22 15.58
C SER A 596 -22.66 -11.74 16.57
N TYR A 597 -22.13 -10.85 17.38
CA TYR A 597 -21.24 -11.19 18.49
C TYR A 597 -21.55 -10.38 19.75
N ALA A 598 -21.14 -10.90 20.89
CA ALA A 598 -21.15 -10.20 22.18
C ALA A 598 -19.83 -10.46 22.90
N LEU A 599 -19.32 -9.45 23.60
CA LEU A 599 -18.06 -9.52 24.33
C LEU A 599 -18.28 -9.20 25.81
N ALA A 600 -17.82 -10.07 26.69
CA ALA A 600 -17.82 -9.84 28.12
C ALA A 600 -16.53 -10.35 28.74
N ARG A 601 -15.72 -9.47 29.34
CA ARG A 601 -14.47 -9.76 30.06
C ARG A 601 -13.55 -10.79 29.36
N GLY A 602 -13.27 -10.59 28.08
CA GLY A 602 -12.42 -11.49 27.31
C GLY A 602 -13.12 -12.72 26.74
N LEU A 603 -14.37 -12.98 27.09
CA LEU A 603 -15.19 -13.99 26.41
C LEU A 603 -15.90 -13.38 25.22
N LEU A 604 -15.61 -13.87 24.02
CA LEU A 604 -16.29 -13.52 22.80
C LEU A 604 -17.32 -14.61 22.48
N LEU A 605 -18.56 -14.19 22.28
CA LEU A 605 -19.67 -15.02 21.85
C LEU A 605 -20.04 -14.65 20.42
N VAL A 606 -20.11 -15.62 19.52
CA VAL A 606 -20.39 -15.41 18.10
C VAL A 606 -21.60 -16.22 17.69
N ALA A 607 -22.68 -15.54 17.29
CA ALA A 607 -23.87 -16.18 16.73
C ALA A 607 -23.77 -16.27 15.21
N GLY A 608 -24.08 -17.42 14.65
CA GLY A 608 -24.05 -17.66 13.21
C GLY A 608 -24.96 -18.81 12.80
N GLU A 609 -25.05 -19.08 11.52
CA GLU A 609 -25.94 -20.12 10.98
C GLU A 609 -25.78 -21.50 11.62
N ARG A 610 -24.56 -21.83 12.06
CA ARG A 610 -24.24 -23.12 12.67
C ARG A 610 -24.41 -23.14 14.19
N GLY A 611 -24.69 -22.00 14.83
CA GLY A 611 -24.93 -21.92 16.26
C GLY A 611 -24.22 -20.77 16.96
N LEU A 612 -23.96 -20.97 18.25
CA LEU A 612 -23.23 -20.04 19.12
C LEU A 612 -21.83 -20.58 19.36
N ASP A 613 -20.81 -19.85 18.91
CA ASP A 613 -19.41 -20.11 19.24
C ASP A 613 -18.96 -19.30 20.44
N THR A 614 -18.09 -19.90 21.25
CA THR A 614 -17.46 -19.26 22.41
C THR A 614 -15.94 -19.27 22.24
N LEU A 615 -15.32 -18.09 22.43
CA LEU A 615 -13.87 -17.90 22.29
C LEU A 615 -13.36 -17.11 23.49
N LEU A 616 -12.23 -17.49 24.02
CA LEU A 616 -11.50 -16.72 25.02
C LEU A 616 -10.46 -15.84 24.33
N LEU A 617 -10.59 -14.53 24.50
CA LEU A 617 -9.66 -13.55 23.95
C LEU A 617 -8.58 -13.22 24.98
N ASP A 618 -7.33 -13.42 24.63
CA ASP A 618 -6.20 -12.88 25.38
C ASP A 618 -5.83 -11.51 24.79
N ARG A 619 -6.02 -10.45 25.58
CA ARG A 619 -5.77 -9.06 25.14
C ARG A 619 -4.30 -8.69 25.15
N GLU A 620 -3.50 -9.37 25.97
CA GLU A 620 -2.06 -9.11 26.08
C GLU A 620 -1.28 -9.93 25.06
N ASN A 621 -1.81 -11.10 24.72
CA ASN A 621 -1.24 -11.98 23.69
C ASN A 621 -2.37 -12.55 22.82
N PRO A 622 -2.78 -11.85 21.74
CA PRO A 622 -3.88 -12.29 20.88
C PRO A 622 -3.69 -13.69 20.28
N GLU A 623 -2.46 -14.14 20.08
CA GLU A 623 -2.14 -15.47 19.58
C GLU A 623 -2.47 -16.59 20.59
N ALA A 624 -2.58 -16.24 21.88
CA ALA A 624 -3.03 -17.14 22.93
C ALA A 624 -4.56 -17.22 23.06
N SER A 625 -5.31 -16.50 22.24
CA SER A 625 -6.77 -16.59 22.19
C SER A 625 -7.20 -17.99 21.77
N ALA A 626 -8.19 -18.55 22.46
CA ALA A 626 -8.60 -19.92 22.28
C ALA A 626 -10.08 -20.05 21.89
N TYR A 627 -10.35 -20.84 20.86
CA TYR A 627 -11.69 -21.35 20.58
C TYR A 627 -12.05 -22.39 21.67
N LEU A 628 -13.21 -22.21 22.31
CA LEU A 628 -13.62 -23.04 23.43
C LEU A 628 -14.67 -24.08 23.05
N ALA A 629 -15.78 -23.64 22.46
CA ALA A 629 -16.89 -24.52 22.15
C ALA A 629 -17.83 -23.96 21.08
N ARG A 630 -18.62 -24.84 20.48
CA ARG A 630 -19.80 -24.52 19.68
C ARG A 630 -21.04 -25.15 20.27
N LEU A 631 -22.04 -24.34 20.54
CA LEU A 631 -23.40 -24.80 20.84
C LEU A 631 -24.21 -24.79 19.54
N PRO A 632 -24.68 -25.93 19.02
CA PRO A 632 -25.43 -25.97 17.75
C PRO A 632 -26.84 -25.39 17.94
N LEU A 633 -27.00 -24.14 17.53
CA LEU A 633 -28.26 -23.40 17.50
C LEU A 633 -28.46 -22.91 16.06
N GLY A 634 -28.94 -23.77 15.16
CA GLY A 634 -29.08 -23.44 13.75
C GLY A 634 -29.93 -22.17 13.54
N GLY A 635 -29.44 -21.27 12.67
CA GLY A 635 -30.14 -20.02 12.38
C GLY A 635 -29.96 -18.93 13.44
N ALA A 636 -28.91 -18.99 14.26
CA ALA A 636 -28.57 -17.93 15.21
C ALA A 636 -28.20 -16.65 14.49
N ARG A 637 -28.93 -15.56 14.75
CA ARG A 637 -28.76 -14.26 14.05
C ARG A 637 -28.24 -13.15 14.94
N ARG A 638 -28.52 -13.22 16.22
CA ARG A 638 -28.19 -12.18 17.19
C ARG A 638 -27.78 -12.80 18.51
N VAL A 639 -26.78 -12.23 19.16
CA VAL A 639 -26.41 -12.57 20.53
C VAL A 639 -26.19 -11.29 21.35
N ILE A 640 -26.77 -11.26 22.56
CA ILE A 640 -26.37 -10.33 23.62
C ILE A 640 -26.00 -11.15 24.84
N VAL A 641 -25.23 -10.57 25.75
CA VAL A 641 -24.79 -11.23 26.95
C VAL A 641 -25.15 -10.41 28.19
N ASP A 642 -25.72 -11.07 29.18
CA ASP A 642 -25.82 -10.53 30.55
C ASP A 642 -24.55 -10.87 31.31
N SER A 643 -23.99 -9.86 31.97
CA SER A 643 -22.76 -9.98 32.72
C SER A 643 -22.92 -9.39 34.11
N ASP A 644 -22.25 -10.03 35.05
CA ASP A 644 -22.19 -9.53 36.41
C ASP A 644 -21.66 -8.09 36.48
N PRO A 645 -22.39 -7.14 37.06
CA PRO A 645 -22.02 -5.72 36.99
C PRO A 645 -20.74 -5.38 37.79
N VAL A 646 -20.29 -6.25 38.68
CA VAL A 646 -19.09 -6.04 39.50
C VAL A 646 -17.87 -6.70 38.89
N SER A 647 -17.99 -7.96 38.49
CA SER A 647 -16.89 -8.74 37.93
C SER A 647 -16.77 -8.62 36.41
N GLY A 648 -17.84 -8.21 35.71
CA GLY A 648 -17.93 -8.21 34.25
C GLY A 648 -17.98 -9.61 33.63
N ALA A 649 -18.10 -10.66 34.44
CA ALA A 649 -18.14 -12.03 33.96
C ALA A 649 -19.49 -12.33 33.28
N ALA A 650 -19.45 -12.98 32.13
CA ALA A 650 -20.64 -13.43 31.42
C ALA A 650 -21.38 -14.49 32.21
N SER A 651 -22.68 -14.38 32.28
CA SER A 651 -23.55 -15.36 32.97
C SER A 651 -24.52 -16.02 32.00
N THR A 652 -25.26 -15.23 31.24
CA THR A 652 -26.30 -15.70 30.33
C THR A 652 -26.15 -15.02 28.97
N ALA A 653 -26.17 -15.79 27.90
CA ALA A 653 -26.31 -15.27 26.55
C ALA A 653 -27.75 -15.44 26.06
N PHE A 654 -28.27 -14.42 25.39
CA PHE A 654 -29.58 -14.45 24.72
C PHE A 654 -29.33 -14.48 23.23
N VAL A 655 -29.73 -15.57 22.59
CA VAL A 655 -29.48 -15.85 21.19
C VAL A 655 -30.76 -15.85 20.39
N VAL A 656 -30.94 -14.89 19.50
CA VAL A 656 -32.07 -14.88 18.55
C VAL A 656 -31.83 -15.94 17.49
N ILE A 657 -32.81 -16.82 17.33
CA ILE A 657 -32.82 -17.87 16.30
C ILE A 657 -33.89 -17.50 15.28
N GLU A 658 -33.52 -17.37 14.04
CA GLU A 658 -34.39 -16.98 12.94
C GLU A 658 -35.62 -17.88 12.86
N HIS A 659 -36.80 -17.29 12.74
CA HIS A 659 -38.11 -17.97 12.68
C HIS A 659 -38.47 -18.87 13.88
N ALA A 660 -37.71 -18.81 14.97
CA ALA A 660 -37.93 -19.66 16.11
C ALA A 660 -38.15 -18.89 17.41
N GLY A 661 -37.29 -17.95 17.74
CA GLY A 661 -37.39 -17.17 19.00
C GLY A 661 -36.05 -16.87 19.63
N VAL A 662 -35.98 -16.85 20.94
CA VAL A 662 -34.77 -16.53 21.70
C VAL A 662 -34.38 -17.69 22.62
N ALA A 663 -33.17 -18.20 22.45
CA ALA A 663 -32.56 -19.16 23.36
C ALA A 663 -31.79 -18.41 24.46
N LEU A 664 -32.01 -18.83 25.73
CA LEU A 664 -31.26 -18.41 26.90
C LEU A 664 -30.16 -19.46 27.14
N VAL A 665 -28.92 -19.05 27.09
CA VAL A 665 -27.78 -19.96 27.14
C VAL A 665 -26.92 -19.64 28.36
N ASP A 666 -26.67 -20.63 29.21
CA ASP A 666 -25.67 -20.53 30.27
C ASP A 666 -24.27 -20.51 29.70
N VAL A 667 -23.55 -19.42 29.92
CA VAL A 667 -22.17 -19.23 29.46
C VAL A 667 -21.16 -19.00 30.59
N ARG A 668 -21.57 -19.30 31.84
CA ARG A 668 -20.70 -19.22 33.01
C ARG A 668 -19.48 -20.18 32.87
N ASN A 669 -19.70 -21.32 32.22
CA ASN A 669 -18.62 -22.15 31.73
C ASN A 669 -18.61 -22.11 30.19
N PRO A 670 -17.80 -21.24 29.60
CA PRO A 670 -17.85 -21.02 28.15
C PRO A 670 -17.30 -22.19 27.34
N ALA A 671 -16.60 -23.13 27.94
CA ALA A 671 -16.19 -24.38 27.30
C ALA A 671 -17.34 -25.41 27.20
N PHE A 672 -18.44 -25.20 27.92
CA PHE A 672 -19.62 -26.07 27.91
C PHE A 672 -20.91 -25.21 27.96
N PRO A 673 -21.16 -24.39 26.94
CA PRO A 673 -22.38 -23.59 26.89
C PRO A 673 -23.62 -24.48 26.77
N ALA A 674 -24.69 -24.14 27.48
CA ALA A 674 -25.90 -24.97 27.54
C ALA A 674 -27.18 -24.14 27.44
N VAL A 675 -28.18 -24.58 26.67
CA VAL A 675 -29.48 -23.93 26.64
C VAL A 675 -30.20 -24.17 27.95
N MET A 676 -30.55 -23.09 28.65
CA MET A 676 -31.34 -23.13 29.89
C MET A 676 -32.84 -23.03 29.64
N ALA A 677 -33.23 -22.18 28.68
CA ALA A 677 -34.62 -21.91 28.37
C ALA A 677 -34.75 -21.44 26.90
N PHE A 678 -35.93 -21.50 26.38
CA PHE A 678 -36.28 -21.02 25.04
C PHE A 678 -37.61 -20.22 25.10
N ALA A 679 -37.58 -19.00 24.59
CA ALA A 679 -38.76 -18.17 24.41
C ALA A 679 -39.18 -18.21 22.94
N ALA A 680 -40.28 -18.87 22.63
CA ALA A 680 -40.82 -18.96 21.28
C ALA A 680 -41.38 -17.59 20.84
N ALA A 681 -40.83 -17.01 19.77
CA ALA A 681 -41.26 -15.75 19.17
C ALA A 681 -40.93 -15.86 17.64
N GLY A 682 -41.91 -16.26 16.85
CA GLY A 682 -41.70 -16.67 15.46
C GLY A 682 -41.06 -15.66 14.52
N ASP A 683 -41.07 -14.38 14.87
CA ASP A 683 -40.43 -13.29 14.08
C ASP A 683 -39.43 -12.49 14.91
N ALA A 684 -38.84 -13.08 15.94
CA ALA A 684 -37.76 -12.43 16.69
C ALA A 684 -36.60 -12.00 15.77
N ARG A 685 -36.36 -10.69 15.73
CA ARG A 685 -35.28 -10.12 14.88
C ARG A 685 -34.15 -9.53 15.71
N ASP A 686 -34.47 -9.06 16.90
CA ASP A 686 -33.51 -8.47 17.82
C ASP A 686 -33.92 -8.77 19.28
N VAL A 687 -33.01 -8.57 20.20
CA VAL A 687 -33.21 -8.76 21.62
C VAL A 687 -32.44 -7.71 22.39
N ALA A 688 -33.06 -7.17 23.45
CA ALA A 688 -32.43 -6.22 24.34
C ALA A 688 -32.78 -6.51 25.81
N LEU A 689 -31.86 -6.17 26.71
CA LEU A 689 -32.08 -6.21 28.15
C LEU A 689 -32.39 -4.80 28.67
N ALA A 690 -33.46 -4.67 29.43
CA ALA A 690 -33.85 -3.45 30.14
C ALA A 690 -34.01 -3.77 31.63
N GLY A 691 -32.92 -3.76 32.39
CA GLY A 691 -32.88 -4.32 33.74
C GLY A 691 -33.12 -5.84 33.69
N ASP A 692 -34.08 -6.32 34.47
CA ASP A 692 -34.45 -7.76 34.50
C ASP A 692 -35.44 -8.16 33.40
N LEU A 693 -35.81 -7.22 32.51
CA LEU A 693 -36.77 -7.46 31.44
C LEU A 693 -36.06 -7.75 30.12
N LEU A 694 -36.37 -8.88 29.50
CA LEU A 694 -35.96 -9.22 28.14
C LEU A 694 -37.03 -8.70 27.17
N VAL A 695 -36.62 -7.85 26.25
CA VAL A 695 -37.45 -7.32 25.16
C VAL A 695 -37.03 -8.03 23.86
N ILE A 696 -38.00 -8.63 23.20
CA ILE A 696 -37.80 -9.41 21.96
C ILE A 696 -38.52 -8.71 20.82
#